data_0d0c514bf526a9ab5f9d229ea6fdbbf8
#
_entry.id   0d0c514bf526a9ab5f9d229ea6fdbbf8
#
_cell.length_a   1.000
_cell.length_b   1.000
_cell.length_c   1.000
_cell.angle_alpha   90.00
_cell.angle_beta   90.00
_cell.angle_gamma   90.00
#
_symmetry.space_group_name_H-M   'P 1'
#
loop_
_entity.id
_entity.type
_entity.pdbx_description
1 polymer ?
#
loop_
_entity_poly.entity_id
_entity_poly.type
_entity_poly.pdbx_seq_one_letter_code
_entity_poly.pdbx_strand_id
1 'polypeptide(L)'
;MLKPAAGAALALPFQGTVGVAAFRRGDNALVVFDERRPIDLAAVHDDPVFGAATIQLLPSATVLRLKLPADRNLVVNVMQQSWHLGVSVASPPVQPIPMQAADGKLSLQADSVGEVVTIADPQTGAVLLVGTQRVAGQGITTPRQTPEFNLLPTWQGVVVEPLADRLVMRAGNDGFLLTGGRQGLSMAPSSTAMQAQSDAAAMTRRFDLPNQPRDTLVQRLRDQVVTSATAAPLARGRLRQAEAETLIALGLGVEAQAILHLAAADDPAVREKADAIGLGAIAALLAGRVADADGIEDPRLTGSDEVALWRAVREAERTPGSPLAATAFAATAPLINIYPEALRRRLLPLAFETMIEGGQAAAAARLLAHEPKDEPTLALARAMLRAADGDTDGALALYDTLANSPDRLLHARAAVRAVELRLSAGRIDAAQAADALDRLLYAWRGDRRELALRERIAALREQSGAWPAALAMLHETEAVFPDAKAVERARLKATFARLLNDPALDRLAPLELVALVDENAEVLPDGPAGEALEERLADRLVALDLPGRAAPVLAKLMLAAPSAAGRAGFGARLAELRLREGDAAGTLAALATSGKPPTSASQAAPLPSPLPLPAPLIERRTLLSAAARARLGDTAQAVTELAALGTAATDLARAAILEQVKDWHGAEHALADYVGKAVPPTGALDQALQRILVRYATAAAQAGDDATLTLLRTSDGPRMPSGAFGDMFRLLTAAPVRASADLPRAAREVTLARDLPKALDALKPPTGTP
;
A
#
# COMPACT_ATOMS: atom_id res chain seq x y z
N MET A 1 -22.72 -24.88 -38.53
CA MET A 1 -22.25 -23.90 -37.52
C MET A 1 -21.74 -22.67 -38.25
N LEU A 2 -22.49 -21.60 -38.25
CA LEU A 2 -22.00 -20.28 -38.63
C LEU A 2 -21.38 -19.66 -37.37
N LYS A 3 -20.10 -19.42 -37.38
CA LYS A 3 -19.40 -18.63 -36.34
C LYS A 3 -19.52 -17.15 -36.73
N PRO A 4 -20.34 -16.33 -36.07
CA PRO A 4 -20.15 -14.89 -36.16
C PRO A 4 -18.91 -14.48 -35.37
N ALA A 5 -18.25 -13.41 -35.75
CA ALA A 5 -16.94 -12.96 -35.25
C ALA A 5 -16.89 -12.55 -33.75
N ALA A 6 -17.96 -12.72 -32.98
CA ALA A 6 -18.05 -12.45 -31.56
C ALA A 6 -19.16 -13.28 -30.89
N GLY A 7 -18.99 -14.58 -30.75
CA GLY A 7 -19.89 -15.44 -29.98
C GLY A 7 -20.28 -16.72 -30.68
N ALA A 8 -20.31 -17.86 -29.97
CA ALA A 8 -20.84 -19.12 -30.47
C ALA A 8 -22.37 -18.99 -30.57
N ALA A 9 -22.95 -19.34 -31.71
CA ALA A 9 -24.37 -19.43 -31.88
C ALA A 9 -24.77 -20.90 -32.15
N LEU A 10 -25.73 -21.42 -31.38
CA LEU A 10 -26.24 -22.76 -31.50
C LEU A 10 -27.56 -22.71 -32.34
N ALA A 11 -27.55 -23.31 -33.51
CA ALA A 11 -28.77 -23.50 -34.29
C ALA A 11 -29.53 -24.72 -33.75
N LEU A 12 -30.79 -24.53 -33.44
CA LEU A 12 -31.67 -25.57 -32.88
C LEU A 12 -32.57 -26.19 -33.90
N PRO A 13 -32.95 -27.46 -33.77
CA PRO A 13 -33.76 -28.16 -34.75
C PRO A 13 -35.26 -27.83 -34.67
N PHE A 14 -35.60 -26.62 -34.19
CA PHE A 14 -36.97 -26.14 -34.07
C PHE A 14 -37.26 -25.09 -35.15
N GLN A 15 -38.36 -25.22 -35.81
CA GLN A 15 -38.84 -24.23 -36.79
C GLN A 15 -39.41 -23.00 -36.10
N GLY A 16 -39.44 -21.86 -36.77
CA GLY A 16 -39.99 -20.61 -36.23
C GLY A 16 -41.49 -20.65 -35.85
N THR A 17 -42.19 -21.73 -36.15
CA THR A 17 -43.56 -22.00 -35.69
C THR A 17 -43.65 -22.54 -34.29
N VAL A 18 -42.55 -23.03 -33.72
CA VAL A 18 -42.44 -23.49 -32.32
C VAL A 18 -42.19 -22.29 -31.41
N GLY A 19 -42.98 -22.20 -30.37
CA GLY A 19 -42.82 -21.11 -29.37
C GLY A 19 -41.65 -21.37 -28.46
N VAL A 20 -40.97 -20.28 -28.08
CA VAL A 20 -39.79 -20.30 -27.21
C VAL A 20 -39.95 -19.31 -26.07
N ALA A 21 -39.50 -19.71 -24.88
CA ALA A 21 -39.23 -18.79 -23.74
C ALA A 21 -37.81 -19.01 -23.24
N ALA A 22 -37.16 -17.92 -22.82
CA ALA A 22 -35.80 -17.98 -22.32
C ALA A 22 -35.60 -17.00 -21.13
N PHE A 23 -35.06 -17.51 -20.06
CA PHE A 23 -34.86 -16.73 -18.81
C PHE A 23 -33.72 -17.28 -17.95
N ARG A 24 -33.34 -16.53 -16.96
CA ARG A 24 -32.30 -16.91 -16.00
C ARG A 24 -32.88 -17.38 -14.68
N ARG A 25 -32.31 -18.47 -14.14
CA ARG A 25 -32.52 -18.90 -12.75
C ARG A 25 -31.16 -19.19 -12.10
N GLY A 26 -30.68 -18.28 -11.24
CA GLY A 26 -29.35 -18.35 -10.71
C GLY A 26 -28.27 -18.40 -11.77
N ASP A 27 -27.37 -19.38 -11.69
CA ASP A 27 -26.32 -19.62 -12.68
C ASP A 27 -26.77 -20.38 -13.93
N ASN A 28 -28.04 -20.60 -14.07
CA ASN A 28 -28.57 -21.33 -15.22
C ASN A 28 -29.44 -20.43 -16.11
N ALA A 29 -29.25 -20.56 -17.40
CA ALA A 29 -30.19 -20.13 -18.40
C ALA A 29 -31.08 -21.30 -18.78
N LEU A 30 -32.40 -21.08 -18.85
CA LEU A 30 -33.40 -22.04 -19.24
C LEU A 30 -34.01 -21.57 -20.54
N VAL A 31 -34.10 -22.48 -21.51
CA VAL A 31 -34.83 -22.25 -22.78
C VAL A 31 -35.87 -23.34 -22.92
N VAL A 32 -37.13 -22.94 -23.00
CA VAL A 32 -38.31 -23.81 -23.06
C VAL A 32 -38.91 -23.71 -24.44
N PHE A 33 -39.08 -24.85 -25.10
CA PHE A 33 -39.76 -25.01 -26.38
C PHE A 33 -41.09 -25.73 -26.17
N ASP A 34 -42.17 -25.24 -26.77
CA ASP A 34 -43.49 -25.83 -26.66
C ASP A 34 -43.72 -27.02 -27.61
N GLU A 35 -42.64 -27.63 -28.06
CA GLU A 35 -42.61 -28.87 -28.82
C GLU A 35 -41.73 -29.90 -28.13
N ARG A 36 -42.21 -31.12 -28.00
CA ARG A 36 -41.40 -32.23 -27.51
C ARG A 36 -40.55 -32.81 -28.63
N ARG A 37 -39.27 -32.45 -28.63
CA ARG A 37 -38.31 -32.95 -29.62
C ARG A 37 -36.97 -33.24 -28.94
N PRO A 38 -36.38 -34.44 -29.09
CA PRO A 38 -35.04 -34.70 -28.61
C PRO A 38 -34.01 -33.86 -29.40
N ILE A 39 -33.04 -33.29 -28.70
CA ILE A 39 -31.95 -32.53 -29.30
C ILE A 39 -30.67 -33.31 -29.06
N ASP A 40 -29.88 -33.55 -30.12
CA ASP A 40 -28.57 -34.15 -30.01
C ASP A 40 -27.52 -33.07 -29.75
N LEU A 41 -26.87 -33.12 -28.59
CA LEU A 41 -25.83 -32.20 -28.18
C LEU A 41 -24.40 -32.72 -28.46
N ALA A 42 -24.26 -33.91 -29.07
CA ALA A 42 -22.94 -34.49 -29.35
C ALA A 42 -22.06 -33.56 -30.21
N ALA A 43 -22.66 -32.82 -31.15
CA ALA A 43 -21.94 -31.87 -32.01
C ALA A 43 -21.42 -30.62 -31.30
N VAL A 44 -21.83 -30.33 -30.05
CA VAL A 44 -21.40 -29.17 -29.27
C VAL A 44 -20.76 -29.56 -27.95
N HIS A 45 -20.41 -30.84 -27.79
CA HIS A 45 -19.81 -31.36 -26.55
C HIS A 45 -18.53 -30.63 -26.14
N ASP A 46 -17.70 -30.26 -27.10
CA ASP A 46 -16.45 -29.55 -26.88
C ASP A 46 -16.59 -28.03 -26.89
N ASP A 47 -17.80 -27.51 -27.01
CA ASP A 47 -18.03 -26.06 -26.96
C ASP A 47 -17.96 -25.55 -25.54
N PRO A 48 -17.12 -24.50 -25.25
CA PRO A 48 -16.93 -24.01 -23.91
C PRO A 48 -18.19 -23.44 -23.24
N VAL A 49 -19.20 -23.08 -24.03
CA VAL A 49 -20.46 -22.50 -23.55
C VAL A 49 -21.58 -23.52 -23.55
N PHE A 50 -21.74 -24.24 -24.66
CA PHE A 50 -22.86 -25.15 -24.85
C PHE A 50 -22.53 -26.60 -24.50
N GLY A 51 -21.27 -26.97 -24.31
CA GLY A 51 -20.85 -28.35 -24.02
C GLY A 51 -21.41 -28.94 -22.72
N ALA A 52 -21.71 -28.07 -21.72
CA ALA A 52 -22.32 -28.48 -20.47
C ALA A 52 -23.84 -28.35 -20.45
N ALA A 53 -24.46 -28.11 -21.59
CA ALA A 53 -25.93 -28.02 -21.70
C ALA A 53 -26.60 -29.37 -21.45
N THR A 54 -27.75 -29.34 -20.79
CA THR A 54 -28.59 -30.55 -20.55
C THR A 54 -29.97 -30.35 -21.10
N ILE A 55 -30.58 -31.46 -21.51
CA ILE A 55 -31.94 -31.47 -22.08
C ILE A 55 -32.86 -32.27 -21.19
N GLN A 56 -34.00 -31.68 -20.90
CA GLN A 56 -35.13 -32.36 -20.24
C GLN A 56 -36.31 -32.42 -21.20
N LEU A 57 -36.77 -33.61 -21.48
CA LEU A 57 -37.98 -33.82 -22.28
C LEU A 57 -39.21 -33.90 -21.37
N LEU A 58 -40.13 -32.99 -21.56
CA LEU A 58 -41.47 -32.98 -20.90
C LEU A 58 -42.50 -33.61 -21.82
N PRO A 59 -43.72 -33.92 -21.34
CA PRO A 59 -44.78 -34.51 -22.18
C PRO A 59 -45.10 -33.70 -23.43
N SER A 60 -45.10 -32.37 -23.35
CA SER A 60 -45.47 -31.46 -24.46
C SER A 60 -44.35 -30.46 -24.82
N ALA A 61 -43.20 -30.52 -24.19
CA ALA A 61 -42.17 -29.48 -24.31
C ALA A 61 -40.74 -30.05 -24.21
N THR A 62 -39.79 -29.26 -24.66
CA THR A 62 -38.34 -29.52 -24.46
C THR A 62 -37.71 -28.37 -23.68
N VAL A 63 -36.97 -28.67 -22.63
CA VAL A 63 -36.25 -27.69 -21.82
C VAL A 63 -34.74 -27.89 -22.00
N LEU A 64 -34.09 -26.87 -22.51
CA LEU A 64 -32.63 -26.79 -22.56
C LEU A 64 -32.12 -25.99 -21.35
N ARG A 65 -31.25 -26.57 -20.57
CA ARG A 65 -30.60 -25.92 -19.44
C ARG A 65 -29.11 -25.71 -19.72
N LEU A 66 -28.65 -24.50 -19.57
CA LEU A 66 -27.28 -24.07 -19.83
C LEU A 66 -26.71 -23.36 -18.61
N LYS A 67 -25.50 -23.71 -18.18
CA LYS A 67 -24.78 -22.90 -17.18
C LYS A 67 -24.32 -21.60 -17.83
N LEU A 68 -24.72 -20.47 -17.26
CA LEU A 68 -24.43 -19.16 -17.81
C LEU A 68 -23.92 -18.24 -16.71
N PRO A 69 -22.62 -17.83 -16.77
CA PRO A 69 -22.04 -16.89 -15.82
C PRO A 69 -22.85 -15.59 -15.68
N ALA A 70 -22.78 -14.93 -14.53
CA ALA A 70 -23.60 -13.77 -14.21
C ALA A 70 -23.35 -12.58 -15.17
N ASP A 71 -22.14 -12.45 -15.71
CA ASP A 71 -21.73 -11.43 -16.67
C ASP A 71 -22.15 -11.70 -18.12
N ARG A 72 -22.87 -12.81 -18.39
CA ARG A 72 -23.29 -13.22 -19.72
C ARG A 72 -24.80 -13.23 -19.86
N ASN A 73 -25.28 -12.86 -21.02
CA ASN A 73 -26.71 -12.89 -21.40
C ASN A 73 -26.95 -13.84 -22.53
N LEU A 74 -28.12 -14.48 -22.52
CA LEU A 74 -28.59 -15.32 -23.64
C LEU A 74 -29.26 -14.43 -24.69
N VAL A 75 -28.85 -14.63 -25.92
CA VAL A 75 -29.46 -13.99 -27.10
C VAL A 75 -30.29 -15.05 -27.87
N VAL A 76 -31.55 -14.78 -28.05
CA VAL A 76 -32.50 -15.69 -28.73
C VAL A 76 -32.98 -15.02 -30.00
N ASN A 77 -32.69 -15.63 -31.16
CA ASN A 77 -33.06 -15.08 -32.46
C ASN A 77 -33.64 -16.16 -33.37
N VAL A 78 -34.42 -15.74 -34.37
CA VAL A 78 -34.89 -16.60 -35.47
C VAL A 78 -34.11 -16.25 -36.73
N MET A 79 -33.43 -17.23 -37.32
CA MET A 79 -32.68 -17.08 -38.57
C MET A 79 -33.06 -18.22 -39.50
N GLN A 80 -33.40 -17.91 -40.77
CA GLN A 80 -33.78 -18.92 -41.77
C GLN A 80 -34.85 -19.90 -41.27
N GLN A 81 -35.85 -19.37 -40.55
CA GLN A 81 -36.97 -20.11 -39.93
C GLN A 81 -36.56 -21.12 -38.83
N SER A 82 -35.34 -21.00 -38.28
CA SER A 82 -34.87 -21.82 -37.16
C SER A 82 -34.49 -20.94 -35.98
N TRP A 83 -34.64 -21.46 -34.76
CA TRP A 83 -34.21 -20.79 -33.54
C TRP A 83 -32.71 -20.90 -33.35
N HIS A 84 -32.08 -19.79 -33.03
CA HIS A 84 -30.66 -19.68 -32.74
C HIS A 84 -30.42 -19.10 -31.34
N LEU A 85 -29.53 -19.74 -30.60
CA LEU A 85 -29.08 -19.27 -29.28
C LEU A 85 -27.66 -18.76 -29.36
N GLY A 86 -27.44 -17.57 -28.89
CA GLY A 86 -26.10 -16.97 -28.73
C GLY A 86 -25.85 -16.52 -27.27
N VAL A 87 -24.60 -16.28 -26.92
CA VAL A 87 -24.22 -15.73 -25.61
C VAL A 87 -23.45 -14.42 -25.81
N SER A 88 -23.83 -13.38 -25.10
CA SER A 88 -23.26 -12.03 -25.20
C SER A 88 -22.95 -11.43 -23.81
N VAL A 89 -21.95 -10.57 -23.72
CA VAL A 89 -21.72 -9.72 -22.54
C VAL A 89 -22.77 -8.59 -22.50
N ALA A 90 -23.09 -8.01 -23.66
CA ALA A 90 -24.13 -6.98 -23.74
C ALA A 90 -25.50 -7.59 -23.55
N SER A 91 -26.37 -6.90 -22.83
CA SER A 91 -27.78 -7.26 -22.74
C SER A 91 -28.45 -7.18 -24.13
N PRO A 92 -29.13 -8.22 -24.60
CA PRO A 92 -29.83 -8.16 -25.87
C PRO A 92 -30.95 -7.11 -25.78
N PRO A 93 -31.27 -6.42 -26.88
CA PRO A 93 -32.45 -5.58 -26.94
C PRO A 93 -33.70 -6.45 -26.83
N VAL A 94 -34.44 -6.31 -25.73
CA VAL A 94 -35.71 -7.00 -25.50
C VAL A 94 -36.84 -5.99 -25.52
N GLN A 95 -37.82 -6.18 -26.39
CA GLN A 95 -39.04 -5.37 -26.41
C GLN A 95 -39.90 -5.75 -25.20
N PRO A 96 -40.27 -4.82 -24.31
CA PRO A 96 -41.09 -5.12 -23.16
C PRO A 96 -42.48 -5.62 -23.56
N ILE A 97 -42.95 -6.70 -22.94
CA ILE A 97 -44.31 -7.17 -23.04
C ILE A 97 -45.22 -6.26 -22.22
N PRO A 98 -46.19 -5.52 -22.83
CA PRO A 98 -47.11 -4.66 -22.09
C PRO A 98 -48.02 -5.46 -21.14
N MET A 99 -48.27 -4.88 -19.97
CA MET A 99 -49.08 -5.52 -18.93
C MET A 99 -50.29 -4.66 -18.59
N GLN A 100 -51.48 -5.26 -18.62
CA GLN A 100 -52.71 -4.60 -18.23
C GLN A 100 -53.43 -5.41 -17.15
N ALA A 101 -53.75 -4.73 -16.06
CA ALA A 101 -54.51 -5.30 -14.96
C ALA A 101 -55.96 -4.78 -15.00
N ALA A 102 -56.93 -5.66 -15.15
CA ALA A 102 -58.34 -5.32 -15.14
C ALA A 102 -59.16 -6.49 -14.57
N ASP A 103 -60.20 -6.19 -13.83
CA ASP A 103 -61.19 -7.16 -13.32
C ASP A 103 -60.56 -8.36 -12.56
N GLY A 104 -59.52 -8.11 -11.78
CA GLY A 104 -58.80 -9.17 -11.06
C GLY A 104 -58.07 -10.17 -11.96
N LYS A 105 -57.69 -9.76 -13.17
CA LYS A 105 -56.93 -10.53 -14.16
C LYS A 105 -55.72 -9.71 -14.61
N LEU A 106 -54.62 -10.38 -14.95
CA LEU A 106 -53.46 -9.74 -15.58
C LEU A 106 -53.35 -10.22 -17.02
N SER A 107 -53.44 -9.30 -17.95
CA SER A 107 -53.20 -9.55 -19.37
C SER A 107 -51.77 -9.13 -19.71
N LEU A 108 -51.00 -9.99 -20.35
CA LEU A 108 -49.63 -9.80 -20.83
C LEU A 108 -49.72 -9.82 -22.37
N GLN A 109 -49.66 -8.63 -22.97
CA GLN A 109 -49.89 -8.46 -24.44
C GLN A 109 -48.61 -8.87 -25.18
N ALA A 110 -48.63 -10.02 -25.81
CA ALA A 110 -47.50 -10.61 -26.50
C ALA A 110 -47.84 -10.98 -27.93
N ASP A 111 -46.88 -10.72 -28.82
CA ASP A 111 -47.08 -11.07 -30.25
C ASP A 111 -46.82 -12.57 -30.48
N SER A 112 -47.62 -13.17 -31.36
CA SER A 112 -47.43 -14.56 -31.79
C SER A 112 -47.25 -15.56 -30.65
N VAL A 113 -48.24 -15.63 -29.80
CA VAL A 113 -48.28 -16.48 -28.60
C VAL A 113 -48.13 -17.96 -28.97
N GLY A 114 -47.30 -18.68 -28.22
CA GLY A 114 -47.20 -20.14 -28.24
C GLY A 114 -48.08 -20.76 -27.16
N GLU A 115 -47.58 -21.80 -26.52
CA GLU A 115 -48.30 -22.53 -25.46
C GLU A 115 -47.80 -22.10 -24.04
N VAL A 116 -48.58 -22.46 -23.03
CA VAL A 116 -48.15 -22.37 -21.63
C VAL A 116 -47.61 -23.72 -21.18
N VAL A 117 -46.32 -23.75 -20.83
CA VAL A 117 -45.65 -24.96 -20.38
C VAL A 117 -45.41 -24.85 -18.88
N THR A 118 -45.72 -25.91 -18.15
CA THR A 118 -45.42 -26.00 -16.72
C THR A 118 -44.10 -26.76 -16.51
N ILE A 119 -43.16 -26.14 -15.81
CA ILE A 119 -41.85 -26.75 -15.48
C ILE A 119 -41.60 -26.68 -13.98
N ALA A 120 -40.69 -27.52 -13.50
CA ALA A 120 -40.14 -27.37 -12.14
C ALA A 120 -38.94 -26.41 -12.18
N ASP A 121 -38.89 -25.48 -11.25
CA ASP A 121 -37.74 -24.60 -11.04
C ASP A 121 -36.53 -25.45 -10.61
N PRO A 122 -35.40 -25.41 -11.32
CA PRO A 122 -34.26 -26.21 -11.00
C PRO A 122 -33.56 -25.78 -9.68
N GLN A 123 -33.89 -24.62 -9.13
CA GLN A 123 -33.33 -24.13 -7.87
C GLN A 123 -34.18 -24.47 -6.66
N THR A 124 -35.48 -24.29 -6.76
CA THR A 124 -36.38 -24.38 -5.61
C THR A 124 -37.30 -25.62 -5.67
N GLY A 125 -37.42 -26.25 -6.84
CA GLY A 125 -38.41 -27.30 -7.08
C GLY A 125 -39.86 -26.78 -7.25
N ALA A 126 -40.07 -25.45 -7.10
CA ALA A 126 -41.37 -24.83 -7.25
C ALA A 126 -41.85 -24.91 -8.71
N VAL A 127 -43.16 -24.77 -8.91
CA VAL A 127 -43.77 -24.74 -10.23
C VAL A 127 -43.50 -23.40 -10.90
N LEU A 128 -43.13 -23.41 -12.18
CA LEU A 128 -43.06 -22.24 -13.04
C LEU A 128 -44.04 -22.41 -14.22
N LEU A 129 -44.85 -21.38 -14.47
CA LEU A 129 -45.71 -21.28 -15.65
C LEU A 129 -44.96 -20.47 -16.70
N VAL A 130 -44.63 -21.11 -17.83
CA VAL A 130 -43.80 -20.54 -18.88
C VAL A 130 -44.65 -20.33 -20.13
N GLY A 131 -44.86 -19.09 -20.53
CA GLY A 131 -45.54 -18.72 -21.78
C GLY A 131 -44.54 -18.53 -22.90
N THR A 132 -44.61 -19.32 -23.92
CA THR A 132 -43.74 -19.31 -25.10
C THR A 132 -44.23 -18.35 -26.18
N GLN A 133 -43.32 -17.85 -27.03
CA GLN A 133 -43.66 -16.98 -28.17
C GLN A 133 -42.95 -17.47 -29.43
N ARG A 134 -43.64 -17.29 -30.60
CA ARG A 134 -43.12 -17.71 -31.92
C ARG A 134 -42.33 -16.63 -32.64
N VAL A 135 -42.29 -15.41 -32.08
CA VAL A 135 -41.49 -14.28 -32.57
C VAL A 135 -40.41 -13.95 -31.53
N ALA A 136 -39.17 -13.72 -31.99
CA ALA A 136 -38.05 -13.38 -31.14
C ALA A 136 -38.06 -11.90 -30.73
N GLY A 137 -37.52 -11.62 -29.57
CA GLY A 137 -37.20 -10.26 -29.11
C GLY A 137 -38.17 -9.63 -28.13
N GLN A 138 -39.22 -10.33 -27.69
CA GLN A 138 -40.14 -9.86 -26.65
C GLN A 138 -39.99 -10.63 -25.35
N GLY A 139 -39.99 -9.91 -24.24
CA GLY A 139 -39.85 -10.51 -22.91
C GLY A 139 -40.27 -9.58 -21.77
N ILE A 140 -40.11 -10.06 -20.56
CA ILE A 140 -40.38 -9.30 -19.34
C ILE A 140 -39.10 -8.59 -18.92
N THR A 141 -39.04 -7.27 -19.12
CA THR A 141 -37.91 -6.43 -18.73
C THR A 141 -38.06 -5.90 -17.31
N THR A 142 -39.30 -5.76 -16.83
CA THR A 142 -39.59 -5.28 -15.48
C THR A 142 -40.24 -6.40 -14.67
N PRO A 143 -39.51 -7.03 -13.75
CA PRO A 143 -40.08 -8.06 -12.89
C PRO A 143 -41.18 -7.46 -12.01
N ARG A 144 -42.17 -8.25 -11.67
CA ARG A 144 -43.25 -7.83 -10.77
C ARG A 144 -43.48 -8.90 -9.72
N GLN A 145 -43.55 -8.47 -8.49
CA GLN A 145 -43.90 -9.36 -7.38
C GLN A 145 -45.22 -8.93 -6.79
N THR A 146 -46.07 -9.91 -6.55
CA THR A 146 -47.38 -9.75 -5.97
C THR A 146 -47.56 -10.79 -4.85
N PRO A 147 -48.57 -10.67 -3.99
CA PRO A 147 -48.82 -11.69 -2.96
C PRO A 147 -49.13 -13.08 -3.52
N GLU A 148 -49.54 -13.18 -4.78
CA GLU A 148 -50.01 -14.43 -5.38
C GLU A 148 -49.08 -14.99 -6.45
N PHE A 149 -48.19 -14.16 -7.01
CA PHE A 149 -47.26 -14.60 -8.05
C PHE A 149 -46.06 -13.67 -8.18
N ASN A 150 -44.94 -14.20 -8.65
CA ASN A 150 -43.76 -13.46 -9.13
C ASN A 150 -43.73 -13.56 -10.68
N LEU A 151 -43.62 -12.40 -11.35
CA LEU A 151 -43.32 -12.32 -12.77
C LEU A 151 -41.83 -12.13 -12.94
N LEU A 152 -41.16 -13.11 -13.53
CA LEU A 152 -39.70 -13.15 -13.63
C LEU A 152 -39.21 -12.40 -14.87
N PRO A 153 -38.00 -11.78 -14.81
CA PRO A 153 -37.40 -11.19 -16.00
C PRO A 153 -37.03 -12.28 -17.01
N THR A 154 -37.29 -12.02 -18.30
CA THR A 154 -37.00 -12.96 -19.36
C THR A 154 -36.28 -12.30 -20.53
N TRP A 155 -35.47 -13.04 -21.25
CA TRP A 155 -34.95 -12.62 -22.56
C TRP A 155 -35.93 -12.86 -23.68
N GLN A 156 -36.88 -13.84 -23.49
CA GLN A 156 -37.88 -14.23 -24.44
C GLN A 156 -39.08 -14.84 -23.71
N GLY A 157 -40.30 -14.45 -24.09
CA GLY A 157 -41.50 -15.00 -23.51
C GLY A 157 -41.84 -14.51 -22.10
N VAL A 158 -42.67 -15.24 -21.40
CA VAL A 158 -43.22 -14.91 -20.07
C VAL A 158 -42.96 -16.04 -19.09
N VAL A 159 -42.54 -15.72 -17.89
CA VAL A 159 -42.39 -16.71 -16.81
C VAL A 159 -43.01 -16.18 -15.52
N VAL A 160 -43.96 -16.98 -15.01
CA VAL A 160 -44.68 -16.70 -13.77
C VAL A 160 -44.37 -17.80 -12.77
N GLU A 161 -43.91 -17.41 -11.58
CA GLU A 161 -43.81 -18.28 -10.42
C GLU A 161 -45.07 -18.11 -9.55
N PRO A 162 -45.98 -19.07 -9.54
CA PRO A 162 -47.20 -19.00 -8.74
C PRO A 162 -46.83 -19.17 -7.24
N LEU A 163 -47.35 -18.27 -6.42
CA LEU A 163 -47.25 -18.32 -4.94
C LEU A 163 -48.59 -18.82 -4.34
N ALA A 164 -49.62 -18.95 -5.17
CA ALA A 164 -50.93 -19.46 -4.77
C ALA A 164 -51.39 -20.59 -5.70
N ASP A 165 -51.88 -21.70 -5.15
CA ASP A 165 -52.25 -22.90 -5.87
C ASP A 165 -53.37 -22.67 -6.93
N ARG A 166 -54.13 -21.60 -6.78
CA ARG A 166 -55.28 -21.27 -7.66
C ARG A 166 -54.92 -20.43 -8.89
N LEU A 167 -53.63 -20.17 -9.09
CA LEU A 167 -53.16 -19.34 -10.20
C LEU A 167 -53.13 -20.15 -11.50
N VAL A 168 -53.71 -19.59 -12.54
CA VAL A 168 -53.74 -20.22 -13.86
C VAL A 168 -53.31 -19.21 -14.92
N MET A 169 -52.34 -19.57 -15.75
CA MET A 169 -51.96 -18.84 -16.94
C MET A 169 -52.47 -19.54 -18.19
N ARG A 170 -53.10 -18.80 -19.09
CA ARG A 170 -53.61 -19.31 -20.36
C ARG A 170 -53.07 -18.48 -21.52
N ALA A 171 -52.75 -19.14 -22.62
CA ALA A 171 -52.47 -18.51 -23.89
C ALA A 171 -53.76 -18.05 -24.57
N GLY A 172 -53.77 -16.84 -25.09
CA GLY A 172 -54.84 -16.25 -25.87
C GLY A 172 -54.32 -15.71 -27.20
N ASN A 173 -55.17 -15.12 -28.03
CA ASN A 173 -54.77 -14.60 -29.35
C ASN A 173 -53.81 -13.39 -29.22
N ASP A 174 -53.99 -12.54 -28.21
CA ASP A 174 -53.29 -11.25 -28.04
C ASP A 174 -52.32 -11.26 -26.85
N GLY A 175 -51.97 -12.45 -26.34
CA GLY A 175 -51.07 -12.54 -25.18
C GLY A 175 -51.41 -13.64 -24.19
N PHE A 176 -50.89 -13.54 -22.99
CA PHE A 176 -51.15 -14.46 -21.89
C PHE A 176 -52.08 -13.83 -20.87
N LEU A 177 -53.04 -14.60 -20.41
CA LEU A 177 -54.00 -14.19 -19.38
C LEU A 177 -53.70 -14.95 -18.08
N LEU A 178 -53.33 -14.22 -17.04
CA LEU A 178 -53.16 -14.75 -15.69
C LEU A 178 -54.39 -14.49 -14.86
N THR A 179 -54.97 -15.54 -14.28
CA THR A 179 -56.19 -15.47 -13.48
C THR A 179 -55.99 -16.16 -12.13
N GLY A 180 -56.53 -15.58 -11.06
CA GLY A 180 -56.69 -16.23 -9.75
C GLY A 180 -58.05 -16.88 -9.64
N GLY A 181 -58.34 -17.61 -8.57
CA GLY A 181 -59.64 -18.25 -8.34
C GLY A 181 -60.84 -17.28 -8.39
N ARG A 182 -61.95 -17.63 -7.79
CA ARG A 182 -63.23 -16.86 -7.83
C ARG A 182 -63.14 -15.40 -7.33
N GLN A 183 -62.08 -15.06 -6.54
CA GLN A 183 -61.87 -13.72 -5.97
C GLN A 183 -61.01 -12.83 -6.89
N GLY A 184 -60.53 -13.34 -8.03
CA GLY A 184 -59.59 -12.64 -8.89
C GLY A 184 -58.16 -12.61 -8.31
N LEU A 185 -57.22 -11.96 -9.04
CA LEU A 185 -55.84 -11.76 -8.62
C LEU A 185 -55.76 -10.56 -7.69
N SER A 186 -55.03 -10.69 -6.59
CA SER A 186 -54.61 -9.56 -5.77
C SER A 186 -53.45 -8.83 -6.45
N MET A 187 -53.74 -7.67 -7.03
CA MET A 187 -52.85 -6.86 -7.84
C MET A 187 -52.28 -5.67 -7.05
N ALA A 188 -52.56 -5.58 -5.75
CA ALA A 188 -51.98 -4.53 -4.94
C ALA A 188 -50.45 -4.63 -5.00
N PRO A 189 -49.75 -3.56 -5.36
CA PRO A 189 -48.30 -3.56 -5.24
C PRO A 189 -47.98 -3.83 -3.79
N SER A 190 -47.21 -4.88 -3.51
CA SER A 190 -46.61 -5.01 -2.17
C SER A 190 -45.87 -3.72 -1.89
N SER A 191 -46.12 -3.09 -0.75
CA SER A 191 -45.26 -1.99 -0.33
C SER A 191 -43.81 -2.49 -0.36
N THR A 192 -42.88 -1.67 -0.75
CA THR A 192 -41.45 -2.03 -0.77
C THR A 192 -41.01 -2.69 0.54
N ALA A 193 -41.63 -2.29 1.66
CA ALA A 193 -41.43 -2.91 2.97
C ALA A 193 -41.97 -4.34 3.07
N MET A 194 -43.16 -4.64 2.49
CA MET A 194 -43.69 -6.02 2.47
C MET A 194 -42.86 -6.94 1.55
N GLN A 195 -42.28 -6.41 0.50
CA GLN A 195 -41.40 -7.15 -0.38
C GLN A 195 -40.08 -7.52 0.31
N ALA A 196 -39.44 -6.54 0.96
CA ALA A 196 -38.24 -6.78 1.74
C ALA A 196 -38.48 -7.79 2.87
N GLN A 197 -39.66 -7.76 3.47
CA GLN A 197 -40.06 -8.70 4.50
C GLN A 197 -40.35 -10.10 3.93
N SER A 198 -40.90 -10.20 2.73
CA SER A 198 -41.10 -11.46 2.02
C SER A 198 -39.77 -12.11 1.61
N ASP A 199 -38.84 -11.31 1.08
CA ASP A 199 -37.48 -11.77 0.73
C ASP A 199 -36.76 -12.29 1.97
N ALA A 200 -36.85 -11.56 3.07
CA ALA A 200 -36.27 -11.97 4.35
C ALA A 200 -36.92 -13.25 4.92
N ALA A 201 -38.23 -13.41 4.77
CA ALA A 201 -38.97 -14.58 5.23
C ALA A 201 -38.65 -15.86 4.45
N ALA A 202 -38.17 -15.71 3.19
CA ALA A 202 -37.74 -16.82 2.35
C ALA A 202 -36.34 -17.35 2.71
N MET A 203 -35.57 -16.59 3.50
CA MET A 203 -34.20 -16.95 3.90
C MET A 203 -34.19 -17.86 5.11
N THR A 204 -33.17 -18.72 5.18
CA THR A 204 -33.02 -19.69 6.25
C THR A 204 -32.46 -19.02 7.51
N ARG A 205 -33.15 -19.24 8.62
CA ARG A 205 -32.75 -18.78 9.97
C ARG A 205 -32.36 -19.96 10.85
N ARG A 206 -31.47 -19.68 11.76
CA ARG A 206 -30.98 -20.69 12.72
C ARG A 206 -31.21 -20.29 14.17
N PHE A 207 -31.13 -18.99 14.45
CA PHE A 207 -31.25 -18.48 15.82
C PHE A 207 -32.66 -17.90 16.06
N ASP A 208 -33.21 -18.15 17.25
CA ASP A 208 -34.51 -17.59 17.65
C ASP A 208 -34.32 -16.21 18.30
N LEU A 209 -33.99 -15.23 17.47
CA LEU A 209 -33.89 -13.83 17.91
C LEU A 209 -35.26 -13.18 17.87
N PRO A 210 -35.89 -12.90 19.04
CA PRO A 210 -37.25 -12.39 19.08
C PRO A 210 -37.33 -10.96 18.56
N ASN A 211 -38.12 -10.74 17.51
CA ASN A 211 -38.41 -9.40 16.97
C ASN A 211 -39.66 -8.82 17.65
N GLN A 212 -39.47 -8.18 18.78
CA GLN A 212 -40.52 -7.58 19.62
C GLN A 212 -40.13 -6.14 20.01
N PRO A 213 -41.07 -5.27 20.38
CA PRO A 213 -40.76 -3.98 20.94
C PRO A 213 -39.83 -4.09 22.17
N ARG A 214 -38.97 -3.07 22.34
CA ARG A 214 -37.95 -3.08 23.41
C ARG A 214 -38.53 -3.36 24.79
N ASP A 215 -39.64 -2.73 25.13
CA ASP A 215 -40.27 -2.89 26.47
C ASP A 215 -40.74 -4.32 26.68
N THR A 216 -41.28 -4.96 25.64
CA THR A 216 -41.68 -6.37 25.67
C THR A 216 -40.48 -7.29 25.83
N LEU A 217 -39.37 -7.03 25.14
CA LEU A 217 -38.12 -7.78 25.30
C LEU A 217 -37.54 -7.64 26.70
N VAL A 218 -37.58 -6.44 27.28
CA VAL A 218 -37.13 -6.19 28.66
C VAL A 218 -38.01 -6.97 29.65
N GLN A 219 -39.32 -6.97 29.45
CA GLN A 219 -40.21 -7.76 30.34
C GLN A 219 -39.97 -9.27 30.17
N ARG A 220 -39.85 -9.77 28.93
CA ARG A 220 -39.48 -11.14 28.61
C ARG A 220 -38.17 -11.57 29.32
N LEU A 221 -37.15 -10.71 29.26
CA LEU A 221 -35.87 -10.94 29.91
C LEU A 221 -36.05 -11.10 31.44
N ARG A 222 -36.81 -10.20 32.08
CA ARG A 222 -37.10 -10.28 33.53
C ARG A 222 -37.75 -11.61 33.90
N ASP A 223 -38.74 -12.03 33.13
CA ASP A 223 -39.46 -13.29 33.38
C ASP A 223 -38.55 -14.51 33.17
N GLN A 224 -37.67 -14.47 32.16
CA GLN A 224 -36.68 -15.51 31.87
C GLN A 224 -35.64 -15.62 33.02
N VAL A 225 -35.10 -14.48 33.50
CA VAL A 225 -34.14 -14.47 34.64
C VAL A 225 -34.75 -15.10 35.88
N VAL A 226 -36.00 -14.78 36.22
CA VAL A 226 -36.69 -15.43 37.37
C VAL A 226 -36.87 -16.92 37.14
N THR A 227 -37.26 -17.28 35.92
CA THR A 227 -37.50 -18.70 35.57
C THR A 227 -36.21 -19.51 35.62
N SER A 228 -35.12 -19.01 35.09
CA SER A 228 -33.83 -19.72 35.10
C SER A 228 -33.20 -19.81 36.48
N ALA A 229 -33.40 -18.76 37.32
CA ALA A 229 -32.92 -18.76 38.71
C ALA A 229 -33.61 -19.83 39.58
N THR A 230 -34.89 -20.09 39.33
CA THR A 230 -35.69 -21.03 40.10
C THR A 230 -35.71 -22.46 39.50
N ALA A 231 -35.23 -22.64 38.31
CA ALA A 231 -35.23 -23.91 37.59
C ALA A 231 -34.27 -24.93 38.18
N ALA A 232 -34.56 -26.22 37.97
CA ALA A 232 -33.66 -27.32 38.30
C ALA A 232 -32.35 -27.19 37.48
N PRO A 233 -31.20 -27.63 38.05
CA PRO A 233 -29.88 -27.44 37.42
C PRO A 233 -29.79 -27.87 35.94
N LEU A 234 -30.34 -29.04 35.60
CA LEU A 234 -30.31 -29.56 34.23
C LEU A 234 -31.18 -28.75 33.22
N ALA A 235 -32.15 -27.99 33.69
CA ALA A 235 -33.01 -27.16 32.83
C ALA A 235 -32.41 -25.75 32.62
N ARG A 236 -31.50 -25.31 33.49
CA ARG A 236 -30.95 -23.93 33.47
C ARG A 236 -30.20 -23.61 32.21
N GLY A 237 -29.38 -24.53 31.68
CA GLY A 237 -28.58 -24.32 30.50
C GLY A 237 -29.42 -23.85 29.28
N ARG A 238 -30.55 -24.51 29.01
CA ARG A 238 -31.48 -24.15 27.93
C ARG A 238 -32.19 -22.81 28.20
N LEU A 239 -32.61 -22.59 29.45
CA LEU A 239 -33.29 -21.32 29.81
C LEU A 239 -32.35 -20.13 29.68
N ARG A 240 -31.08 -20.24 30.09
CA ARG A 240 -30.06 -19.22 29.92
C ARG A 240 -29.68 -18.97 28.45
N GLN A 241 -29.73 -20.02 27.62
CA GLN A 241 -29.56 -19.82 26.18
C GLN A 241 -30.70 -18.92 25.63
N ALA A 242 -31.95 -19.14 26.03
CA ALA A 242 -33.08 -18.28 25.65
C ALA A 242 -32.97 -16.86 26.24
N GLU A 243 -32.38 -16.70 27.44
CA GLU A 243 -32.03 -15.37 27.96
C GLU A 243 -30.99 -14.68 27.07
N ALA A 244 -29.94 -15.40 26.63
CA ALA A 244 -28.92 -14.85 25.76
C ALA A 244 -29.48 -14.42 24.40
N GLU A 245 -30.42 -15.17 23.82
CA GLU A 245 -31.13 -14.79 22.59
C GLU A 245 -31.90 -13.47 22.77
N THR A 246 -32.55 -13.30 23.93
CA THR A 246 -33.26 -12.05 24.25
C THR A 246 -32.30 -10.88 24.49
N LEU A 247 -31.15 -11.12 25.14
CA LEU A 247 -30.10 -10.14 25.34
C LEU A 247 -29.45 -9.71 24.00
N ILE A 248 -29.21 -10.66 23.10
CA ILE A 248 -28.75 -10.40 21.74
C ILE A 248 -29.77 -9.54 21.00
N ALA A 249 -31.06 -9.87 21.09
CA ALA A 249 -32.13 -9.10 20.49
C ALA A 249 -32.20 -7.65 21.01
N LEU A 250 -31.83 -7.42 22.25
CA LEU A 250 -31.70 -6.08 22.87
C LEU A 250 -30.37 -5.38 22.50
N GLY A 251 -29.44 -6.06 21.80
CA GLY A 251 -28.11 -5.53 21.46
C GLY A 251 -27.11 -5.58 22.61
N LEU A 252 -27.40 -6.33 23.69
CA LEU A 252 -26.61 -6.44 24.90
C LEU A 252 -25.62 -7.62 24.80
N GLY A 253 -24.58 -7.47 23.95
CA GLY A 253 -23.64 -8.55 23.63
C GLY A 253 -22.79 -8.99 24.81
N VAL A 254 -22.35 -8.08 25.67
CA VAL A 254 -21.52 -8.41 26.85
C VAL A 254 -22.28 -9.28 27.83
N GLU A 255 -23.52 -8.90 28.12
CA GLU A 255 -24.43 -9.59 29.00
C GLU A 255 -24.81 -10.97 28.42
N ALA A 256 -25.04 -11.04 27.11
CA ALA A 256 -25.32 -12.30 26.44
C ALA A 256 -24.15 -13.28 26.56
N GLN A 257 -22.90 -12.83 26.36
CA GLN A 257 -21.72 -13.66 26.59
C GLN A 257 -21.63 -14.16 28.01
N ALA A 258 -21.85 -13.28 28.99
CA ALA A 258 -21.80 -13.68 30.42
C ALA A 258 -22.83 -14.77 30.74
N ILE A 259 -24.06 -14.65 30.24
CA ILE A 259 -25.13 -15.67 30.46
C ILE A 259 -24.81 -16.96 29.71
N LEU A 260 -24.23 -16.94 28.52
CA LEU A 260 -23.81 -18.15 27.80
C LEU A 260 -22.65 -18.86 28.51
N HIS A 261 -21.70 -18.13 29.08
CA HIS A 261 -20.66 -18.72 29.91
C HIS A 261 -21.25 -19.38 31.17
N LEU A 262 -22.21 -18.74 31.79
CA LEU A 262 -22.91 -19.28 32.95
C LEU A 262 -23.73 -20.54 32.58
N ALA A 263 -24.38 -20.55 31.40
CA ALA A 263 -25.11 -21.72 30.89
C ALA A 263 -24.16 -22.91 30.66
N ALA A 264 -22.97 -22.64 30.12
CA ALA A 264 -21.93 -23.66 29.87
C ALA A 264 -21.27 -24.17 31.19
N ALA A 265 -21.28 -23.37 32.25
CA ALA A 265 -20.81 -23.76 33.57
C ALA A 265 -21.81 -24.69 34.27
N ASP A 266 -23.12 -24.42 34.11
CA ASP A 266 -24.18 -25.26 34.68
C ASP A 266 -24.36 -26.62 33.93
N ASP A 267 -24.23 -26.57 32.60
CA ASP A 267 -24.35 -27.73 31.72
C ASP A 267 -23.23 -27.73 30.66
N PRO A 268 -22.17 -28.53 30.87
CA PRO A 268 -21.07 -28.64 29.92
C PRO A 268 -21.51 -29.03 28.49
N ALA A 269 -22.62 -29.76 28.35
CA ALA A 269 -23.16 -30.11 27.03
C ALA A 269 -23.63 -28.90 26.23
N VAL A 270 -23.97 -27.78 26.85
CA VAL A 270 -24.30 -26.52 26.17
C VAL A 270 -23.08 -25.98 25.44
N ARG A 271 -21.89 -26.14 26.02
CA ARG A 271 -20.64 -25.69 25.40
C ARG A 271 -20.35 -26.36 24.05
N GLU A 272 -20.82 -27.59 23.88
CA GLU A 272 -20.58 -28.39 22.68
C GLU A 272 -21.66 -28.16 21.59
N LYS A 273 -22.76 -27.51 21.92
CA LYS A 273 -23.84 -27.24 20.96
C LYS A 273 -23.42 -26.16 19.99
N ALA A 274 -23.56 -26.44 18.67
CA ALA A 274 -23.23 -25.50 17.63
C ALA A 274 -23.98 -24.17 17.76
N ASP A 275 -25.27 -24.22 18.13
CA ASP A 275 -26.08 -23.02 18.31
C ASP A 275 -25.59 -22.14 19.46
N ALA A 276 -25.18 -22.72 20.59
CA ALA A 276 -24.62 -21.96 21.69
C ALA A 276 -23.26 -21.33 21.34
N ILE A 277 -22.43 -22.03 20.55
CA ILE A 277 -21.18 -21.51 20.03
C ILE A 277 -21.45 -20.32 19.07
N GLY A 278 -22.42 -20.48 18.15
CA GLY A 278 -22.83 -19.42 17.24
C GLY A 278 -23.38 -18.18 17.96
N LEU A 279 -24.27 -18.37 18.94
CA LEU A 279 -24.80 -17.28 19.78
C LEU A 279 -23.67 -16.59 20.57
N GLY A 280 -22.69 -17.36 21.09
CA GLY A 280 -21.50 -16.79 21.74
C GLY A 280 -20.69 -15.90 20.80
N ALA A 281 -20.50 -16.34 19.56
CA ALA A 281 -19.81 -15.56 18.55
C ALA A 281 -20.58 -14.30 18.14
N ILE A 282 -21.92 -14.39 17.97
CA ILE A 282 -22.78 -13.24 17.72
C ILE A 282 -22.68 -12.22 18.87
N ALA A 283 -22.76 -12.70 20.10
CA ALA A 283 -22.65 -11.87 21.29
C ALA A 283 -21.26 -11.19 21.37
N ALA A 284 -20.19 -11.90 20.99
CA ALA A 284 -18.84 -11.35 20.90
C ALA A 284 -18.75 -10.22 19.85
N LEU A 285 -19.34 -10.41 18.67
CA LEU A 285 -19.39 -9.36 17.62
C LEU A 285 -20.16 -8.13 18.11
N LEU A 286 -21.28 -8.33 18.80
CA LEU A 286 -22.06 -7.24 19.40
C LEU A 286 -21.30 -6.54 20.52
N ALA A 287 -20.41 -7.22 21.22
CA ALA A 287 -19.52 -6.66 22.23
C ALA A 287 -18.26 -5.99 21.63
N GLY A 288 -18.06 -6.04 20.32
CA GLY A 288 -16.87 -5.53 19.63
C GLY A 288 -15.64 -6.44 19.79
N ARG A 289 -15.81 -7.66 20.26
CA ARG A 289 -14.72 -8.63 20.48
C ARG A 289 -14.60 -9.57 19.29
N VAL A 290 -14.11 -9.07 18.18
CA VAL A 290 -14.04 -9.79 16.90
C VAL A 290 -13.16 -11.06 16.99
N ALA A 291 -12.10 -11.01 17.79
CA ALA A 291 -11.21 -12.15 18.01
C ALA A 291 -11.92 -13.33 18.73
N ASP A 292 -12.92 -13.03 19.57
CA ASP A 292 -13.66 -14.04 20.32
C ASP A 292 -14.83 -14.64 19.50
N ALA A 293 -15.02 -14.20 18.26
CA ALA A 293 -16.13 -14.59 17.41
C ALA A 293 -15.83 -15.75 16.44
N ASP A 294 -14.72 -16.47 16.64
CA ASP A 294 -14.32 -17.60 15.78
C ASP A 294 -15.36 -18.72 15.73
N GLY A 295 -16.16 -18.85 16.77
CA GLY A 295 -17.24 -19.82 16.84
C GLY A 295 -18.30 -19.73 15.73
N ILE A 296 -18.42 -18.58 15.02
CA ILE A 296 -19.35 -18.47 13.88
C ILE A 296 -18.89 -19.28 12.66
N GLU A 297 -17.63 -19.65 12.60
CA GLU A 297 -17.05 -20.49 11.54
C GLU A 297 -17.21 -22.00 11.80
N ASP A 298 -17.82 -22.39 12.90
CA ASP A 298 -18.05 -23.81 13.19
C ASP A 298 -18.73 -24.51 12.01
N PRO A 299 -18.16 -25.60 11.46
CA PRO A 299 -18.71 -26.30 10.31
C PRO A 299 -20.14 -26.82 10.51
N ARG A 300 -20.55 -27.06 11.74
CA ARG A 300 -21.91 -27.53 12.09
C ARG A 300 -22.98 -26.43 11.91
N LEU A 301 -22.55 -25.17 11.73
CA LEU A 301 -23.44 -24.03 11.46
C LEU A 301 -23.66 -23.80 9.96
N THR A 302 -23.18 -24.66 9.07
CA THR A 302 -23.33 -24.51 7.63
C THR A 302 -24.79 -24.62 7.17
N GLY A 303 -25.11 -23.99 6.01
CA GLY A 303 -26.39 -24.11 5.34
C GLY A 303 -27.48 -23.14 5.81
N SER A 304 -27.12 -22.05 6.52
CA SER A 304 -28.04 -21.01 6.93
C SER A 304 -27.61 -19.65 6.43
N ASP A 305 -28.53 -18.92 5.81
CA ASP A 305 -28.29 -17.54 5.35
C ASP A 305 -27.99 -16.60 6.53
N GLU A 306 -28.61 -16.87 7.68
CA GLU A 306 -28.36 -16.09 8.89
C GLU A 306 -26.91 -16.28 9.41
N VAL A 307 -26.36 -17.48 9.33
CA VAL A 307 -24.96 -17.71 9.69
C VAL A 307 -24.03 -17.04 8.67
N ALA A 308 -24.38 -17.08 7.39
CA ALA A 308 -23.63 -16.36 6.35
C ALA A 308 -23.64 -14.84 6.60
N LEU A 309 -24.76 -14.27 7.05
CA LEU A 309 -24.85 -12.86 7.45
C LEU A 309 -23.87 -12.55 8.61
N TRP A 310 -23.85 -13.36 9.66
CA TRP A 310 -22.99 -13.11 10.81
C TRP A 310 -21.50 -13.35 10.50
N ARG A 311 -21.18 -14.26 9.58
CA ARG A 311 -19.83 -14.39 9.02
C ARG A 311 -19.42 -13.14 8.25
N ALA A 312 -20.35 -12.57 7.47
CA ALA A 312 -20.10 -11.31 6.80
C ALA A 312 -19.87 -10.15 7.79
N VAL A 313 -20.62 -10.08 8.89
CA VAL A 313 -20.39 -9.11 9.98
C VAL A 313 -18.98 -9.27 10.55
N ARG A 314 -18.56 -10.50 10.87
CA ARG A 314 -17.23 -10.78 11.39
C ARG A 314 -16.13 -10.36 10.42
N GLU A 315 -16.29 -10.70 9.14
CA GLU A 315 -15.31 -10.36 8.12
C GLU A 315 -15.24 -8.85 7.88
N ALA A 316 -16.38 -8.15 7.87
CA ALA A 316 -16.43 -6.69 7.73
C ALA A 316 -15.74 -5.96 8.90
N GLU A 317 -15.89 -6.48 10.12
CA GLU A 317 -15.22 -5.95 11.30
C GLU A 317 -13.71 -6.29 11.32
N ARG A 318 -13.31 -7.41 10.72
CA ARG A 318 -11.89 -7.79 10.57
C ARG A 318 -11.19 -7.02 9.47
N THR A 319 -11.86 -6.88 8.33
CA THR A 319 -11.31 -6.35 7.08
C THR A 319 -12.31 -5.33 6.53
N PRO A 320 -12.22 -4.06 6.93
CA PRO A 320 -13.05 -3.01 6.37
C PRO A 320 -12.97 -2.98 4.83
N GLY A 321 -14.12 -2.87 4.18
CA GLY A 321 -14.20 -2.89 2.71
C GLY A 321 -13.95 -4.25 2.06
N SER A 322 -13.98 -5.36 2.80
CA SER A 322 -13.79 -6.72 2.27
C SER A 322 -14.78 -7.03 1.16
N PRO A 323 -14.34 -7.37 -0.07
CA PRO A 323 -15.22 -7.79 -1.16
C PRO A 323 -16.01 -9.06 -0.84
N LEU A 324 -15.44 -9.95 -0.02
CA LEU A 324 -16.13 -11.17 0.45
C LEU A 324 -17.31 -10.81 1.34
N ALA A 325 -17.09 -9.94 2.33
CA ALA A 325 -18.17 -9.46 3.21
C ALA A 325 -19.23 -8.69 2.41
N ALA A 326 -18.82 -7.84 1.46
CA ALA A 326 -19.73 -7.09 0.60
C ALA A 326 -20.64 -7.99 -0.22
N THR A 327 -20.09 -9.05 -0.83
CA THR A 327 -20.85 -10.04 -1.61
C THR A 327 -21.82 -10.81 -0.71
N ALA A 328 -21.38 -11.22 0.48
CA ALA A 328 -22.23 -11.93 1.43
C ALA A 328 -23.37 -11.03 1.93
N PHE A 329 -23.11 -9.76 2.25
CA PHE A 329 -24.15 -8.80 2.60
C PHE A 329 -25.13 -8.54 1.46
N ALA A 330 -24.65 -8.43 0.22
CA ALA A 330 -25.54 -8.26 -0.94
C ALA A 330 -26.57 -9.40 -1.07
N ALA A 331 -26.20 -10.62 -0.64
CA ALA A 331 -27.08 -11.78 -0.63
C ALA A 331 -27.96 -11.86 0.64
N THR A 332 -27.46 -11.42 1.82
CA THR A 332 -28.10 -11.72 3.10
C THR A 332 -28.66 -10.51 3.84
N ALA A 333 -28.36 -9.27 3.40
CA ALA A 333 -28.83 -8.05 4.06
C ALA A 333 -30.37 -7.96 4.26
N PRO A 334 -31.22 -8.52 3.38
CA PRO A 334 -32.66 -8.54 3.63
C PRO A 334 -33.04 -9.17 4.98
N LEU A 335 -32.27 -10.14 5.50
CA LEU A 335 -32.50 -10.73 6.84
C LEU A 335 -32.45 -9.69 7.96
N ILE A 336 -31.67 -8.61 7.80
CA ILE A 336 -31.54 -7.58 8.83
C ILE A 336 -32.89 -6.89 9.07
N ASN A 337 -33.77 -6.82 8.07
CA ASN A 337 -35.06 -6.17 8.16
C ASN A 337 -36.06 -6.89 9.11
N ILE A 338 -35.85 -8.18 9.34
CA ILE A 338 -36.67 -8.96 10.27
C ILE A 338 -36.04 -9.07 11.66
N TYR A 339 -34.88 -8.46 11.88
CA TYR A 339 -34.25 -8.40 13.19
C TYR A 339 -34.87 -7.33 14.09
N PRO A 340 -34.73 -7.47 15.41
CA PRO A 340 -35.06 -6.43 16.37
C PRO A 340 -34.39 -5.10 16.04
N GLU A 341 -35.07 -4.01 16.41
CA GLU A 341 -34.60 -2.64 16.10
C GLU A 341 -33.15 -2.38 16.52
N ALA A 342 -32.73 -2.86 17.70
CA ALA A 342 -31.38 -2.67 18.21
C ALA A 342 -30.32 -3.32 17.29
N LEU A 343 -30.58 -4.50 16.77
CA LEU A 343 -29.68 -5.19 15.83
C LEU A 343 -29.74 -4.50 14.45
N ARG A 344 -30.92 -4.14 13.97
CA ARG A 344 -31.11 -3.49 12.69
C ARG A 344 -30.36 -2.17 12.60
N ARG A 345 -30.48 -1.32 13.61
CA ARG A 345 -29.76 -0.03 13.69
C ARG A 345 -28.24 -0.18 13.65
N ARG A 346 -27.71 -1.29 14.14
CA ARG A 346 -26.28 -1.57 14.13
C ARG A 346 -25.81 -2.21 12.85
N LEU A 347 -26.56 -3.17 12.32
CA LEU A 347 -26.12 -3.99 11.20
C LEU A 347 -26.34 -3.32 9.83
N LEU A 348 -27.45 -2.55 9.64
CA LEU A 348 -27.74 -1.90 8.37
C LEU A 348 -26.63 -0.93 7.93
N PRO A 349 -26.15 0.00 8.77
CA PRO A 349 -25.04 0.87 8.38
C PRO A 349 -23.79 0.09 8.01
N LEU A 350 -23.41 -0.90 8.83
CA LEU A 350 -22.25 -1.73 8.56
C LEU A 350 -22.38 -2.47 7.23
N ALA A 351 -23.54 -3.07 6.96
CA ALA A 351 -23.78 -3.82 5.72
C ALA A 351 -23.71 -2.89 4.50
N PHE A 352 -24.40 -1.74 4.50
CA PHE A 352 -24.38 -0.82 3.37
C PHE A 352 -23.00 -0.21 3.13
N GLU A 353 -22.31 0.21 4.17
CA GLU A 353 -20.98 0.78 4.04
C GLU A 353 -20.00 -0.26 3.48
N THR A 354 -20.04 -1.49 4.03
CA THR A 354 -19.19 -2.60 3.52
C THR A 354 -19.51 -2.95 2.08
N MET A 355 -20.78 -2.98 1.69
CA MET A 355 -21.18 -3.23 0.31
C MET A 355 -20.67 -2.17 -0.65
N ILE A 356 -20.75 -0.89 -0.28
CA ILE A 356 -20.27 0.22 -1.11
C ILE A 356 -18.75 0.14 -1.27
N GLU A 357 -18.01 -0.03 -0.16
CA GLU A 357 -16.55 -0.12 -0.17
C GLU A 357 -16.02 -1.38 -0.88
N GLY A 358 -16.71 -2.50 -0.72
CA GLY A 358 -16.33 -3.78 -1.31
C GLY A 358 -16.81 -3.99 -2.74
N GLY A 359 -17.26 -2.92 -3.44
CA GLY A 359 -17.60 -2.97 -4.87
C GLY A 359 -19.03 -3.43 -5.19
N GLN A 360 -19.93 -3.51 -4.20
CA GLN A 360 -21.35 -3.87 -4.37
C GLN A 360 -22.27 -2.64 -4.28
N ALA A 361 -21.82 -1.47 -4.73
CA ALA A 361 -22.57 -0.21 -4.65
C ALA A 361 -23.97 -0.29 -5.31
N ALA A 362 -24.08 -0.95 -6.46
CA ALA A 362 -25.38 -1.12 -7.13
C ALA A 362 -26.38 -1.96 -6.31
N ALA A 363 -25.89 -2.98 -5.60
CA ALA A 363 -26.73 -3.78 -4.71
C ALA A 363 -27.14 -2.97 -3.47
N ALA A 364 -26.18 -2.23 -2.89
CA ALA A 364 -26.44 -1.31 -1.78
C ALA A 364 -27.48 -0.25 -2.16
N ALA A 365 -27.39 0.35 -3.36
CA ALA A 365 -28.35 1.32 -3.86
C ALA A 365 -29.77 0.79 -3.91
N ARG A 366 -29.94 -0.43 -4.46
CA ARG A 366 -31.26 -1.08 -4.54
C ARG A 366 -31.86 -1.31 -3.15
N LEU A 367 -31.08 -1.86 -2.22
CA LEU A 367 -31.56 -2.14 -0.86
C LEU A 367 -31.81 -0.85 -0.07
N LEU A 368 -30.91 0.13 -0.18
CA LEU A 368 -31.02 1.42 0.51
C LEU A 368 -32.23 2.26 0.01
N ALA A 369 -32.68 2.04 -1.22
CA ALA A 369 -33.89 2.67 -1.75
C ALA A 369 -35.19 2.24 -1.04
N HIS A 370 -35.16 1.10 -0.35
CA HIS A 370 -36.28 0.60 0.45
C HIS A 370 -36.29 1.15 1.89
N GLU A 371 -35.18 1.74 2.35
CA GLU A 371 -35.08 2.32 3.67
C GLU A 371 -35.58 3.77 3.71
N PRO A 372 -36.15 4.24 4.84
CA PRO A 372 -36.64 5.60 4.99
C PRO A 372 -35.56 6.61 4.62
N LYS A 373 -35.93 7.64 3.83
CA LYS A 373 -34.95 8.63 3.34
C LYS A 373 -34.28 9.42 4.48
N ASP A 374 -35.01 9.64 5.56
CA ASP A 374 -34.61 10.45 6.69
C ASP A 374 -34.01 9.62 7.84
N GLU A 375 -33.66 8.35 7.60
CA GLU A 375 -33.02 7.49 8.63
C GLU A 375 -31.59 7.99 8.91
N PRO A 376 -31.34 8.57 10.10
CA PRO A 376 -30.05 9.21 10.38
C PRO A 376 -28.88 8.21 10.40
N THR A 377 -29.12 6.96 10.79
CA THR A 377 -28.08 5.92 10.87
C THR A 377 -27.54 5.54 9.49
N LEU A 378 -28.31 5.79 8.42
CA LEU A 378 -27.94 5.49 7.04
C LEU A 378 -27.42 6.70 6.25
N ALA A 379 -27.34 7.86 6.89
CA ALA A 379 -26.92 9.10 6.22
C ALA A 379 -25.48 9.00 5.66
N LEU A 380 -24.57 8.34 6.39
CA LEU A 380 -23.20 8.11 5.93
C LEU A 380 -23.16 7.19 4.70
N ALA A 381 -23.91 6.08 4.72
CA ALA A 381 -24.01 5.17 3.57
C ALA A 381 -24.58 5.87 2.33
N ARG A 382 -25.55 6.79 2.49
CA ARG A 382 -26.08 7.59 1.37
C ARG A 382 -25.05 8.53 0.78
N ALA A 383 -24.22 9.18 1.63
CA ALA A 383 -23.12 10.03 1.17
C ALA A 383 -22.06 9.19 0.42
N MET A 384 -21.72 8.01 0.95
CA MET A 384 -20.79 7.08 0.30
C MET A 384 -21.31 6.60 -1.06
N LEU A 385 -22.60 6.32 -1.17
CA LEU A 385 -23.21 5.90 -2.43
C LEU A 385 -23.12 7.01 -3.49
N ARG A 386 -23.39 8.28 -3.12
CA ARG A 386 -23.19 9.40 -4.05
C ARG A 386 -21.74 9.51 -4.52
N ALA A 387 -20.79 9.31 -3.63
CA ALA A 387 -19.37 9.30 -4.00
C ALA A 387 -19.06 8.16 -5.00
N ALA A 388 -19.63 6.98 -4.77
CA ALA A 388 -19.47 5.82 -5.66
C ALA A 388 -20.12 6.04 -7.03
N ASP A 389 -21.22 6.79 -7.10
CA ASP A 389 -21.91 7.18 -8.34
C ASP A 389 -21.21 8.32 -9.09
N GLY A 390 -20.09 8.86 -8.54
CA GLY A 390 -19.33 9.96 -9.15
C GLY A 390 -19.84 11.37 -8.83
N ASP A 391 -20.91 11.51 -8.04
CA ASP A 391 -21.41 12.80 -7.56
C ASP A 391 -20.53 13.30 -6.39
N THR A 392 -19.32 13.76 -6.72
CA THR A 392 -18.33 14.23 -5.76
C THR A 392 -18.82 15.42 -4.93
N ASP A 393 -19.48 16.40 -5.59
CA ASP A 393 -19.95 17.60 -4.91
C ASP A 393 -21.11 17.30 -3.96
N GLY A 394 -22.09 16.51 -4.42
CA GLY A 394 -23.19 16.06 -3.58
C GLY A 394 -22.75 15.19 -2.41
N ALA A 395 -21.76 14.33 -2.61
CA ALA A 395 -21.17 13.52 -1.54
C ALA A 395 -20.45 14.38 -0.50
N LEU A 396 -19.61 15.33 -0.94
CA LEU A 396 -18.88 16.23 -0.04
C LEU A 396 -19.84 17.12 0.78
N ALA A 397 -20.90 17.63 0.18
CA ALA A 397 -21.91 18.41 0.91
C ALA A 397 -22.58 17.59 2.03
N LEU A 398 -22.87 16.32 1.78
CA LEU A 398 -23.41 15.41 2.79
C LEU A 398 -22.36 15.08 3.86
N TYR A 399 -21.12 14.78 3.50
CA TYR A 399 -20.06 14.53 4.47
C TYR A 399 -19.80 15.75 5.36
N ASP A 400 -19.79 16.96 4.80
CA ASP A 400 -19.61 18.20 5.56
C ASP A 400 -20.78 18.45 6.54
N THR A 401 -21.99 18.08 6.14
CA THR A 401 -23.15 18.12 7.06
C THR A 401 -22.98 17.14 8.21
N LEU A 402 -22.56 15.90 7.92
CA LEU A 402 -22.32 14.86 8.91
C LEU A 402 -21.12 15.18 9.81
N ALA A 403 -20.10 15.84 9.26
CA ALA A 403 -18.94 16.32 10.01
C ALA A 403 -19.29 17.42 11.05
N ASN A 404 -20.50 17.98 11.01
CA ASN A 404 -21.02 18.86 12.04
C ASN A 404 -21.96 18.16 13.04
N SER A 405 -22.05 16.82 12.98
CA SER A 405 -22.88 16.03 13.89
C SER A 405 -22.38 16.14 15.34
N PRO A 406 -23.30 16.18 16.32
CA PRO A 406 -22.93 16.08 17.74
C PRO A 406 -22.37 14.69 18.12
N ASP A 407 -22.66 13.66 17.33
CA ASP A 407 -22.03 12.34 17.45
C ASP A 407 -20.58 12.41 16.95
N ARG A 408 -19.63 12.36 17.89
CA ARG A 408 -18.20 12.44 17.62
C ARG A 408 -17.69 11.34 16.67
N LEU A 409 -18.26 10.16 16.78
CA LEU A 409 -17.84 9.02 15.94
C LEU A 409 -18.32 9.20 14.50
N LEU A 410 -19.58 9.62 14.32
CA LEU A 410 -20.14 9.91 13.00
C LEU A 410 -19.42 11.10 12.34
N HIS A 411 -19.15 12.15 13.12
CA HIS A 411 -18.34 13.31 12.71
C HIS A 411 -17.00 12.85 12.16
N ALA A 412 -16.23 12.08 12.93
CA ALA A 412 -14.89 11.65 12.52
C ALA A 412 -14.93 10.74 11.29
N ARG A 413 -15.89 9.80 11.23
CA ARG A 413 -16.05 8.89 10.08
C ARG A 413 -16.39 9.65 8.79
N ALA A 414 -17.29 10.63 8.87
CA ALA A 414 -17.65 11.49 7.74
C ALA A 414 -16.47 12.37 7.31
N ALA A 415 -15.75 12.96 8.27
CA ALA A 415 -14.59 13.80 8.00
C ALA A 415 -13.45 13.04 7.32
N VAL A 416 -13.13 11.80 7.77
CA VAL A 416 -12.14 10.94 7.10
C VAL A 416 -12.51 10.72 5.64
N ARG A 417 -13.80 10.37 5.37
CA ARG A 417 -14.26 10.14 4.00
C ARG A 417 -14.24 11.40 3.14
N ALA A 418 -14.57 12.54 3.72
CA ALA A 418 -14.49 13.82 3.03
C ALA A 418 -13.04 14.16 2.63
N VAL A 419 -12.06 13.88 3.52
CA VAL A 419 -10.64 14.09 3.23
C VAL A 419 -10.18 13.17 2.10
N GLU A 420 -10.48 11.88 2.17
CA GLU A 420 -10.11 10.92 1.13
C GLU A 420 -10.75 11.25 -0.23
N LEU A 421 -12.02 11.67 -0.24
CA LEU A 421 -12.69 12.09 -1.47
C LEU A 421 -12.10 13.38 -2.05
N ARG A 422 -11.74 14.36 -1.21
CA ARG A 422 -11.06 15.58 -1.66
C ARG A 422 -9.68 15.26 -2.24
N LEU A 423 -8.94 14.35 -1.59
CA LEU A 423 -7.63 13.90 -2.08
C LEU A 423 -7.74 13.20 -3.43
N SER A 424 -8.65 12.22 -3.56
CA SER A 424 -8.86 11.47 -4.80
C SER A 424 -9.35 12.36 -5.95
N ALA A 425 -10.12 13.41 -5.64
CA ALA A 425 -10.58 14.42 -6.59
C ALA A 425 -9.52 15.51 -6.90
N GLY A 426 -8.32 15.43 -6.33
CA GLY A 426 -7.24 16.41 -6.53
C GLY A 426 -7.52 17.79 -5.93
N ARG A 427 -8.46 17.90 -4.98
CA ARG A 427 -8.82 19.19 -4.33
C ARG A 427 -7.91 19.56 -3.18
N ILE A 428 -7.22 18.59 -2.62
CA ILE A 428 -6.17 18.74 -1.61
C ILE A 428 -5.00 17.84 -1.98
N ASP A 429 -3.82 18.20 -1.56
CA ASP A 429 -2.63 17.38 -1.70
C ASP A 429 -2.44 16.39 -0.53
N ALA A 430 -1.43 15.53 -0.63
CA ALA A 430 -1.15 14.51 0.37
C ALA A 430 -0.77 15.10 1.74
N ALA A 431 -0.06 16.24 1.76
CA ALA A 431 0.32 16.90 3.00
C ALA A 431 -0.91 17.46 3.73
N GLN A 432 -1.79 18.16 2.99
CA GLN A 432 -3.05 18.69 3.51
C GLN A 432 -3.97 17.57 4.02
N ALA A 433 -4.01 16.45 3.28
CA ALA A 433 -4.78 15.28 3.70
C ALA A 433 -4.24 14.68 4.99
N ALA A 434 -2.91 14.50 5.10
CA ALA A 434 -2.28 14.00 6.32
C ALA A 434 -2.58 14.87 7.53
N ASP A 435 -2.46 16.19 7.40
CA ASP A 435 -2.75 17.13 8.48
C ASP A 435 -4.24 17.14 8.88
N ALA A 436 -5.14 16.96 7.92
CA ALA A 436 -6.57 16.88 8.18
C ALA A 436 -6.93 15.57 8.91
N LEU A 437 -6.33 14.44 8.52
CA LEU A 437 -6.54 13.15 9.17
C LEU A 437 -5.92 13.10 10.58
N ASP A 438 -4.76 13.69 10.78
CA ASP A 438 -4.08 13.74 12.08
C ASP A 438 -4.95 14.39 13.16
N ARG A 439 -5.68 15.45 12.79
CA ARG A 439 -6.65 16.10 13.67
C ARG A 439 -7.83 15.23 14.08
N LEU A 440 -8.06 14.11 13.43
CA LEU A 440 -9.16 13.17 13.70
C LEU A 440 -8.75 11.96 14.57
N LEU A 441 -7.47 11.79 14.89
CA LEU A 441 -6.97 10.67 15.70
C LEU A 441 -7.63 10.57 17.08
N TYR A 442 -8.11 11.70 17.64
CA TYR A 442 -8.78 11.71 18.94
C TYR A 442 -10.10 10.91 18.99
N ALA A 443 -10.70 10.61 17.82
CA ALA A 443 -11.99 9.94 17.73
C ALA A 443 -11.91 8.44 18.07
N TRP A 444 -10.73 7.85 17.89
CA TRP A 444 -10.48 6.45 18.19
C TRP A 444 -9.28 6.33 19.13
N ARG A 445 -9.33 5.37 20.06
CA ARG A 445 -8.21 5.11 20.97
C ARG A 445 -8.02 3.62 21.15
N GLY A 446 -6.86 3.13 20.67
CA GLY A 446 -6.43 1.75 20.83
C GLY A 446 -7.18 0.74 19.98
N ASP A 447 -8.03 1.17 19.05
CA ASP A 447 -8.75 0.29 18.15
C ASP A 447 -8.09 0.19 16.76
N ARG A 448 -8.59 -0.73 15.94
CA ARG A 448 -8.06 -0.93 14.58
C ARG A 448 -8.25 0.27 13.65
N ARG A 449 -9.23 1.13 13.92
CA ARG A 449 -9.48 2.32 13.10
C ARG A 449 -8.42 3.37 13.36
N GLU A 450 -7.99 3.53 14.60
CA GLU A 450 -6.84 4.36 14.93
C GLU A 450 -5.58 3.85 14.24
N LEU A 451 -5.31 2.53 14.32
CA LEU A 451 -4.17 1.92 13.65
C LEU A 451 -4.19 2.22 12.14
N ALA A 452 -5.30 1.92 11.46
CA ALA A 452 -5.44 2.17 10.03
C ALA A 452 -5.29 3.66 9.66
N LEU A 453 -5.80 4.57 10.50
CA LEU A 453 -5.68 5.99 10.28
C LEU A 453 -4.23 6.47 10.44
N ARG A 454 -3.50 5.99 11.46
CA ARG A 454 -2.08 6.29 11.66
C ARG A 454 -1.22 5.79 10.49
N GLU A 455 -1.48 4.57 10.03
CA GLU A 455 -0.83 4.00 8.85
C GLU A 455 -1.11 4.85 7.59
N ARG A 456 -2.34 5.32 7.43
CA ARG A 456 -2.73 6.17 6.31
C ARG A 456 -2.04 7.53 6.35
N ILE A 457 -1.97 8.15 7.53
CA ILE A 457 -1.26 9.43 7.74
C ILE A 457 0.23 9.25 7.43
N ALA A 458 0.87 8.18 7.90
CA ALA A 458 2.26 7.90 7.61
C ALA A 458 2.50 7.76 6.09
N ALA A 459 1.63 7.03 5.38
CA ALA A 459 1.72 6.86 3.94
C ALA A 459 1.55 8.19 3.16
N LEU A 460 0.64 9.06 3.60
CA LEU A 460 0.44 10.38 3.00
C LEU A 460 1.63 11.32 3.26
N ARG A 461 2.22 11.26 4.45
CA ARG A 461 3.44 11.99 4.78
C ARG A 461 4.63 11.51 3.95
N GLU A 462 4.75 10.19 3.71
CA GLU A 462 5.72 9.66 2.74
C GLU A 462 5.49 10.23 1.35
N GLN A 463 4.24 10.14 0.85
CA GLN A 463 3.89 10.63 -0.48
C GLN A 463 4.19 12.11 -0.67
N SER A 464 4.06 12.91 0.39
CA SER A 464 4.37 14.35 0.37
C SER A 464 5.85 14.65 0.60
N GLY A 465 6.71 13.65 0.85
CA GLY A 465 8.13 13.83 1.17
C GLY A 465 8.39 14.30 2.60
N ALA A 466 7.39 14.31 3.46
CA ALA A 466 7.53 14.67 4.88
C ALA A 466 8.06 13.47 5.71
N TRP A 467 9.23 12.95 5.33
CA TRP A 467 9.83 11.74 5.85
C TRP A 467 10.00 11.69 7.37
N PRO A 468 10.52 12.75 8.03
CA PRO A 468 10.66 12.75 9.50
C PRO A 468 9.31 12.55 10.20
N ALA A 469 8.26 13.22 9.71
CA ALA A 469 6.92 13.10 10.27
C ALA A 469 6.27 11.73 9.99
N ALA A 470 6.57 11.12 8.84
CA ALA A 470 6.11 9.76 8.53
C ALA A 470 6.74 8.73 9.48
N LEU A 471 8.05 8.80 9.69
CA LEU A 471 8.79 7.92 10.59
C LEU A 471 8.36 8.12 12.05
N ALA A 472 8.19 9.36 12.50
CA ALA A 472 7.70 9.67 13.85
C ALA A 472 6.29 9.06 14.09
N MET A 473 5.37 9.15 13.12
CA MET A 473 4.06 8.53 13.21
C MET A 473 4.15 7.01 13.33
N LEU A 474 5.05 6.36 12.58
CA LEU A 474 5.23 4.91 12.65
C LEU A 474 5.84 4.46 13.99
N HIS A 475 6.81 5.21 14.54
CA HIS A 475 7.36 4.95 15.87
C HIS A 475 6.28 5.07 16.96
N GLU A 476 5.48 6.11 16.89
CA GLU A 476 4.37 6.29 17.83
C GLU A 476 3.35 5.15 17.69
N THR A 477 3.07 4.72 16.45
CA THR A 477 2.16 3.60 16.19
C THR A 477 2.69 2.29 16.77
N GLU A 478 3.98 1.99 16.62
CA GLU A 478 4.63 0.82 17.24
C GLU A 478 4.50 0.85 18.77
N ALA A 479 4.59 2.03 19.39
CA ALA A 479 4.47 2.18 20.83
C ALA A 479 3.02 2.04 21.34
N VAL A 480 2.05 2.55 20.57
CA VAL A 480 0.61 2.53 20.94
C VAL A 480 -0.01 1.15 20.70
N PHE A 481 0.46 0.40 19.68
CA PHE A 481 -0.10 -0.90 19.29
C PHE A 481 0.91 -2.05 19.47
N PRO A 482 1.15 -2.53 20.69
CA PRO A 482 2.13 -3.58 20.94
C PRO A 482 1.83 -4.89 20.22
N ASP A 483 0.55 -5.21 19.98
CA ASP A 483 0.14 -6.40 19.25
C ASP A 483 0.48 -6.33 17.76
N ALA A 484 0.55 -5.13 17.18
CA ALA A 484 0.94 -4.88 15.79
C ALA A 484 2.46 -4.58 15.64
N LYS A 485 3.21 -4.56 16.75
CA LYS A 485 4.61 -4.13 16.80
C LYS A 485 5.49 -4.71 15.69
N ALA A 486 5.39 -6.00 15.43
CA ALA A 486 6.22 -6.67 14.42
C ALA A 486 5.92 -6.16 13.00
N VAL A 487 4.66 -5.91 12.70
CA VAL A 487 4.19 -5.40 11.40
C VAL A 487 4.60 -3.95 11.24
N GLU A 488 4.38 -3.13 12.26
CA GLU A 488 4.72 -1.71 12.22
C GLU A 488 6.25 -1.49 12.15
N ARG A 489 7.03 -2.30 12.84
CA ARG A 489 8.48 -2.27 12.75
C ARG A 489 8.99 -2.67 11.34
N ALA A 490 8.34 -3.64 10.70
CA ALA A 490 8.66 -3.97 9.30
C ALA A 490 8.31 -2.82 8.36
N ARG A 491 7.19 -2.14 8.59
CA ARG A 491 6.77 -0.95 7.83
C ARG A 491 7.75 0.20 8.03
N LEU A 492 8.13 0.48 9.27
CA LEU A 492 9.13 1.50 9.62
C LEU A 492 10.46 1.27 8.88
N LYS A 493 10.95 0.01 8.88
CA LYS A 493 12.15 -0.36 8.11
C LYS A 493 11.97 -0.14 6.60
N ALA A 494 10.82 -0.50 6.05
CA ALA A 494 10.53 -0.31 4.63
C ALA A 494 10.42 1.18 4.25
N THR A 495 9.80 2.01 5.09
CA THR A 495 9.71 3.46 4.92
C THR A 495 11.08 4.10 4.98
N PHE A 496 11.90 3.72 5.95
CA PHE A 496 13.27 4.19 6.08
C PHE A 496 14.12 3.79 4.85
N ALA A 497 13.99 2.54 4.36
CA ALA A 497 14.67 2.09 3.15
C ALA A 497 14.24 2.89 1.90
N ARG A 498 12.96 3.29 1.80
CA ARG A 498 12.49 4.16 0.70
C ARG A 498 13.10 5.56 0.79
N LEU A 499 13.14 6.14 1.97
CA LEU A 499 13.81 7.42 2.20
C LEU A 499 15.27 7.40 1.72
N LEU A 500 16.00 6.31 1.95
CA LEU A 500 17.41 6.19 1.53
C LEU A 500 17.60 6.30 0.02
N ASN A 501 16.57 5.94 -0.75
CA ASN A 501 16.58 6.01 -2.21
C ASN A 501 15.91 7.28 -2.75
N ASP A 502 15.37 8.15 -1.87
CA ASP A 502 14.70 9.38 -2.29
C ASP A 502 15.71 10.53 -2.42
N PRO A 503 15.72 11.28 -3.54
CA PRO A 503 16.52 12.48 -3.69
C PRO A 503 16.29 13.57 -2.61
N ALA A 504 15.16 13.48 -1.89
CA ALA A 504 14.87 14.36 -0.76
C ALA A 504 15.90 14.24 0.37
N LEU A 505 16.52 13.06 0.53
CA LEU A 505 17.58 12.85 1.53
C LEU A 505 18.77 13.82 1.35
N ASP A 506 19.13 14.08 0.10
CA ASP A 506 20.25 14.99 -0.22
C ASP A 506 19.89 16.46 0.01
N ARG A 507 18.59 16.78 0.13
CA ARG A 507 18.06 18.14 0.38
C ARG A 507 17.82 18.43 1.84
N LEU A 508 17.84 17.41 2.72
CA LEU A 508 17.72 17.62 4.15
C LEU A 508 18.88 18.47 4.68
N ALA A 509 18.57 19.36 5.60
CA ALA A 509 19.62 20.06 6.32
C ALA A 509 20.51 19.05 7.05
N PRO A 510 21.84 19.28 7.12
CA PRO A 510 22.76 18.31 7.72
C PRO A 510 22.40 17.88 9.15
N LEU A 511 21.90 18.80 9.97
CA LEU A 511 21.43 18.49 11.34
C LEU A 511 20.16 17.64 11.35
N GLU A 512 19.25 17.85 10.40
CA GLU A 512 18.04 17.05 10.25
C GLU A 512 18.37 15.59 9.87
N LEU A 513 19.35 15.41 8.98
CA LEU A 513 19.81 14.06 8.63
C LEU A 513 20.44 13.36 9.86
N VAL A 514 21.25 14.07 10.65
CA VAL A 514 21.85 13.51 11.87
C VAL A 514 20.78 13.10 12.86
N ALA A 515 19.82 13.96 13.14
CA ALA A 515 18.70 13.66 14.04
C ALA A 515 17.88 12.46 13.52
N LEU A 516 17.57 12.45 12.23
CA LEU A 516 16.81 11.38 11.60
C LEU A 516 17.50 10.02 11.74
N VAL A 517 18.82 9.96 11.52
CA VAL A 517 19.58 8.70 11.65
C VAL A 517 19.67 8.27 13.12
N ASP A 518 19.91 9.21 14.05
CA ASP A 518 19.98 8.91 15.49
C ASP A 518 18.64 8.36 16.01
N GLU A 519 17.53 9.00 15.66
CA GLU A 519 16.19 8.58 16.07
C GLU A 519 15.77 7.22 15.49
N ASN A 520 16.35 6.84 14.34
CA ASN A 520 16.05 5.60 13.64
C ASN A 520 17.20 4.58 13.67
N ALA A 521 18.14 4.71 14.60
CA ALA A 521 19.33 3.85 14.68
C ALA A 521 19.01 2.34 14.77
N GLU A 522 17.89 1.99 15.39
CA GLU A 522 17.45 0.59 15.56
C GLU A 522 16.86 -0.05 14.28
N VAL A 523 16.50 0.76 13.29
CA VAL A 523 15.88 0.32 12.05
C VAL A 523 16.78 0.54 10.83
N LEU A 524 18.02 0.92 11.06
CA LEU A 524 19.03 0.99 10.01
C LEU A 524 19.11 -0.35 9.28
N PRO A 525 19.10 -0.35 7.96
CA PRO A 525 19.25 -1.58 7.21
C PRO A 525 20.66 -2.17 7.40
N ASP A 526 20.74 -3.48 7.51
CA ASP A 526 22.00 -4.20 7.50
C ASP A 526 22.59 -4.24 6.08
N GLY A 527 23.93 -4.37 5.99
CA GLY A 527 24.62 -4.56 4.73
C GLY A 527 24.83 -3.27 3.92
N PRO A 528 24.99 -3.39 2.58
CA PRO A 528 25.48 -2.28 1.74
C PRO A 528 24.64 -1.01 1.77
N ALA A 529 23.32 -1.12 1.95
CA ALA A 529 22.44 0.04 2.02
C ALA A 529 22.63 0.84 3.31
N GLY A 530 22.82 0.16 4.44
CA GLY A 530 23.14 0.80 5.72
C GLY A 530 24.53 1.41 5.71
N GLU A 531 25.51 0.71 5.17
CA GLU A 531 26.88 1.21 5.02
C GLU A 531 26.92 2.50 4.18
N ALA A 532 26.19 2.54 3.05
CA ALA A 532 26.10 3.73 2.21
C ALA A 532 25.44 4.92 2.93
N LEU A 533 24.44 4.66 3.77
CA LEU A 533 23.82 5.70 4.59
C LEU A 533 24.80 6.24 5.65
N GLU A 534 25.44 5.34 6.38
CA GLU A 534 26.45 5.73 7.38
C GLU A 534 27.61 6.51 6.73
N GLU A 535 27.97 6.18 5.51
CA GLU A 535 28.98 6.94 4.76
C GLU A 535 28.49 8.36 4.45
N ARG A 536 27.25 8.51 3.95
CA ARG A 536 26.63 9.85 3.73
C ARG A 536 26.54 10.64 5.04
N LEU A 537 26.16 9.97 6.13
CA LEU A 537 26.12 10.59 7.47
C LEU A 537 27.49 11.10 7.87
N ALA A 538 28.54 10.29 7.72
CA ALA A 538 29.91 10.68 8.03
C ALA A 538 30.33 11.90 7.19
N ASP A 539 30.00 11.93 5.90
CA ASP A 539 30.30 13.08 5.03
C ASP A 539 29.59 14.36 5.48
N ARG A 540 28.33 14.27 5.88
CA ARG A 540 27.57 15.42 6.39
C ARG A 540 28.11 15.92 7.73
N LEU A 541 28.45 14.99 8.64
CA LEU A 541 29.06 15.34 9.93
C LEU A 541 30.42 16.04 9.76
N VAL A 542 31.23 15.58 8.80
CA VAL A 542 32.49 16.23 8.45
C VAL A 542 32.25 17.63 7.86
N ALA A 543 31.26 17.77 6.98
CA ALA A 543 30.90 19.05 6.38
C ALA A 543 30.35 20.07 7.41
N LEU A 544 29.73 19.58 8.49
CA LEU A 544 29.25 20.39 9.63
C LEU A 544 30.37 20.74 10.66
N ASP A 545 31.59 20.30 10.41
CA ASP A 545 32.68 20.42 11.38
C ASP A 545 32.37 19.76 12.75
N LEU A 546 31.76 18.57 12.70
CA LEU A 546 31.41 17.72 13.84
C LEU A 546 32.29 16.46 13.90
N PRO A 547 33.65 16.60 14.03
CA PRO A 547 34.55 15.46 13.91
C PRO A 547 34.35 14.42 15.00
N GLY A 548 34.01 14.84 16.22
CA GLY A 548 33.77 13.93 17.34
C GLY A 548 32.57 12.96 17.09
N ARG A 549 31.62 13.33 16.25
CA ARG A 549 30.51 12.46 15.84
C ARG A 549 30.81 11.67 14.55
N ALA A 550 31.60 12.24 13.64
CA ALA A 550 31.98 11.58 12.39
C ALA A 550 33.00 10.43 12.65
N ALA A 551 33.90 10.58 13.59
CA ALA A 551 34.94 9.59 13.88
C ALA A 551 34.40 8.20 14.28
N PRO A 552 33.40 8.06 15.17
CA PRO A 552 32.81 6.76 15.50
C PRO A 552 32.15 6.09 14.30
N VAL A 553 31.46 6.87 13.45
CA VAL A 553 30.77 6.33 12.23
C VAL A 553 31.84 5.80 11.25
N LEU A 554 32.88 6.58 10.96
CA LEU A 554 33.98 6.15 10.10
C LEU A 554 34.73 4.93 10.68
N ALA A 555 34.89 4.86 12.00
CA ALA A 555 35.50 3.71 12.66
C ALA A 555 34.65 2.44 12.52
N LYS A 556 33.30 2.55 12.64
CA LYS A 556 32.39 1.46 12.44
C LYS A 556 32.43 0.96 10.99
N LEU A 557 32.34 1.87 10.01
CA LEU A 557 32.43 1.55 8.58
C LEU A 557 33.78 0.88 8.24
N MET A 558 34.87 1.36 8.81
CA MET A 558 36.21 0.77 8.64
C MET A 558 36.23 -0.69 9.10
N LEU A 559 35.65 -0.99 10.25
CA LEU A 559 35.59 -2.36 10.79
C LEU A 559 34.65 -3.27 10.04
N ALA A 560 33.53 -2.74 9.56
CA ALA A 560 32.52 -3.47 8.81
C ALA A 560 32.90 -3.74 7.34
N ALA A 561 33.80 -2.92 6.77
CA ALA A 561 34.14 -2.98 5.35
C ALA A 561 34.67 -4.37 4.94
N PRO A 562 34.06 -5.04 3.93
CA PRO A 562 34.39 -6.41 3.56
C PRO A 562 35.73 -6.51 2.81
N SER A 563 36.14 -5.44 2.13
CA SER A 563 37.39 -5.43 1.33
C SER A 563 38.54 -4.71 2.05
N ALA A 564 39.76 -5.15 1.77
CA ALA A 564 40.98 -4.48 2.27
C ALA A 564 41.06 -3.00 1.80
N ALA A 565 40.67 -2.75 0.56
CA ALA A 565 40.64 -1.41 -0.02
C ALA A 565 39.59 -0.52 0.65
N GLY A 566 38.39 -1.04 0.91
CA GLY A 566 37.34 -0.32 1.64
C GLY A 566 37.80 0.05 3.07
N ARG A 567 38.32 -0.94 3.82
CA ARG A 567 38.87 -0.70 5.17
C ARG A 567 39.97 0.36 5.17
N ALA A 568 40.91 0.23 4.23
CA ALA A 568 41.99 1.18 4.07
C ALA A 568 41.48 2.58 3.68
N GLY A 569 40.42 2.67 2.89
CA GLY A 569 39.77 3.92 2.48
C GLY A 569 39.11 4.62 3.65
N PHE A 570 38.24 3.94 4.40
CA PHE A 570 37.61 4.52 5.60
C PHE A 570 38.66 4.85 6.69
N GLY A 571 39.67 4.00 6.83
CA GLY A 571 40.79 4.27 7.73
C GLY A 571 41.59 5.53 7.35
N ALA A 572 41.79 5.80 6.07
CA ALA A 572 42.42 7.04 5.60
C ALA A 572 41.53 8.26 5.87
N ARG A 573 40.20 8.17 5.66
CA ARG A 573 39.25 9.26 6.00
C ARG A 573 39.25 9.57 7.52
N LEU A 574 39.22 8.53 8.35
CA LEU A 574 39.32 8.68 9.80
C LEU A 574 40.64 9.29 10.24
N ALA A 575 41.73 8.85 9.62
CA ALA A 575 43.07 9.40 9.89
C ALA A 575 43.17 10.88 9.51
N GLU A 576 42.60 11.28 8.36
CA GLU A 576 42.56 12.68 7.95
C GLU A 576 41.77 13.57 8.92
N LEU A 577 40.61 13.05 9.40
CA LEU A 577 39.79 13.75 10.39
C LEU A 577 40.58 13.99 11.68
N ARG A 578 41.21 12.93 12.24
CA ARG A 578 42.01 13.02 13.44
C ARG A 578 43.24 13.92 13.29
N LEU A 579 43.85 13.89 12.08
CA LEU A 579 44.99 14.78 11.81
C LEU A 579 44.54 16.25 11.80
N ARG A 580 43.35 16.57 11.31
CA ARG A 580 42.80 17.94 11.41
C ARG A 580 42.52 18.35 12.86
N GLU A 581 42.06 17.45 13.70
CA GLU A 581 41.87 17.68 15.12
C GLU A 581 43.16 17.78 15.92
N GLY A 582 44.33 17.55 15.30
CA GLY A 582 45.62 17.55 15.94
C GLY A 582 46.00 16.22 16.62
N ASP A 583 45.15 15.18 16.52
CA ASP A 583 45.42 13.86 17.08
C ASP A 583 46.30 13.03 16.12
N ALA A 584 47.60 13.31 16.14
CA ALA A 584 48.58 12.62 15.33
C ALA A 584 48.73 11.13 15.73
N ALA A 585 48.64 10.83 17.03
CA ALA A 585 48.71 9.44 17.50
C ALA A 585 47.49 8.62 17.04
N GLY A 586 46.29 9.18 17.16
CA GLY A 586 45.05 8.58 16.65
C GLY A 586 45.04 8.41 15.12
N THR A 587 45.70 9.31 14.39
CA THR A 587 45.91 9.18 12.94
C THR A 587 46.68 7.93 12.61
N LEU A 588 47.84 7.72 13.26
CA LEU A 588 48.64 6.51 13.05
C LEU A 588 47.91 5.23 13.47
N ALA A 589 47.18 5.28 14.57
CA ALA A 589 46.37 4.17 15.06
C ALA A 589 45.30 3.77 14.05
N ALA A 590 44.57 4.74 13.46
CA ALA A 590 43.56 4.50 12.42
C ALA A 590 44.15 3.84 11.15
N LEU A 591 45.29 4.37 10.70
CA LEU A 591 46.03 3.80 9.56
C LEU A 591 46.52 2.36 9.84
N ALA A 592 47.05 2.10 11.02
CA ALA A 592 47.54 0.77 11.42
C ALA A 592 46.41 -0.23 11.55
N THR A 593 45.29 0.15 12.18
CA THR A 593 44.11 -0.72 12.36
C THR A 593 43.46 -1.08 11.03
N SER A 594 43.30 -0.13 10.12
CA SER A 594 42.72 -0.36 8.79
C SER A 594 43.63 -1.14 7.84
N GLY A 595 44.88 -1.30 8.15
CA GLY A 595 45.84 -2.14 7.39
C GLY A 595 45.87 -3.61 7.80
N LYS A 596 45.24 -3.98 8.93
CA LYS A 596 45.19 -5.37 9.41
C LYS A 596 43.98 -6.12 8.84
N PRO A 597 44.10 -7.45 8.59
CA PRO A 597 42.93 -8.25 8.25
C PRO A 597 41.94 -8.27 9.41
N PRO A 598 40.61 -8.48 9.16
CA PRO A 598 39.62 -8.53 10.23
C PRO A 598 39.87 -9.72 11.15
N THR A 599 39.80 -9.48 12.45
CA THR A 599 40.02 -10.48 13.52
C THR A 599 38.91 -11.53 13.61
N SER A 600 37.80 -11.36 12.90
CA SER A 600 36.59 -12.22 12.90
C SER A 600 36.49 -13.20 11.73
N ALA A 601 37.54 -13.39 10.93
CA ALA A 601 37.57 -14.44 9.93
C ALA A 601 37.74 -15.80 10.60
N SER A 602 36.64 -16.30 11.18
CA SER A 602 36.45 -17.71 11.52
C SER A 602 36.61 -18.52 10.24
N GLN A 603 37.65 -19.35 10.19
CA GLN A 603 37.83 -20.59 9.41
C GLN A 603 36.97 -20.74 8.12
N ALA A 604 37.10 -19.82 7.19
CA ALA A 604 36.68 -20.04 5.81
C ALA A 604 37.96 -20.03 4.94
N ALA A 605 37.96 -20.91 3.92
CA ALA A 605 39.05 -21.25 3.06
C ALA A 605 40.06 -20.12 2.73
N PRO A 606 41.35 -20.42 2.46
CA PRO A 606 42.35 -19.42 2.17
C PRO A 606 41.87 -18.55 1.01
N LEU A 607 41.49 -17.32 1.31
CA LEU A 607 41.18 -16.30 0.30
C LEU A 607 42.46 -16.08 -0.54
N PRO A 608 42.33 -15.90 -1.87
CA PRO A 608 43.45 -15.50 -2.71
C PRO A 608 44.08 -14.25 -2.11
N SER A 609 45.41 -14.14 -2.19
CA SER A 609 46.19 -13.02 -1.64
C SER A 609 45.48 -11.71 -1.82
N PRO A 610 45.38 -10.85 -0.74
CA PRO A 610 44.65 -9.60 -0.83
C PRO A 610 45.20 -8.80 -2.02
N LEU A 611 44.29 -8.35 -2.90
CA LEU A 611 44.66 -7.48 -4.00
C LEU A 611 45.40 -6.27 -3.45
N PRO A 612 46.53 -5.85 -4.06
CA PRO A 612 47.25 -4.67 -3.61
C PRO A 612 46.32 -3.45 -3.58
N LEU A 613 46.48 -2.61 -2.59
CA LEU A 613 45.70 -1.39 -2.48
C LEU A 613 45.91 -0.51 -3.72
N PRO A 614 44.89 0.22 -4.20
CA PRO A 614 45.04 1.18 -5.28
C PRO A 614 46.17 2.20 -5.00
N ALA A 615 47.01 2.47 -5.99
CA ALA A 615 48.12 3.38 -5.84
C ALA A 615 47.75 4.77 -5.25
N PRO A 616 46.67 5.43 -5.64
CA PRO A 616 46.25 6.71 -5.03
C PRO A 616 45.90 6.57 -3.56
N LEU A 617 45.36 5.43 -3.13
CA LEU A 617 45.05 5.19 -1.71
C LEU A 617 46.34 4.95 -0.88
N ILE A 618 47.31 4.24 -1.44
CA ILE A 618 48.63 4.06 -0.81
C ILE A 618 49.28 5.43 -0.61
N GLU A 619 49.31 6.24 -1.67
CA GLU A 619 49.85 7.59 -1.60
C GLU A 619 49.19 8.45 -0.53
N ARG A 620 47.86 8.53 -0.52
CA ARG A 620 47.08 9.28 0.50
C ARG A 620 47.42 8.80 1.91
N ARG A 621 47.48 7.51 2.17
CA ARG A 621 47.79 6.92 3.47
C ARG A 621 49.23 7.23 3.91
N THR A 622 50.18 7.16 2.97
CA THR A 622 51.60 7.51 3.24
C THR A 622 51.75 8.98 3.59
N LEU A 623 51.05 9.88 2.87
CA LEU A 623 51.06 11.31 3.17
C LEU A 623 50.49 11.61 4.58
N LEU A 624 49.37 10.95 4.95
CA LEU A 624 48.79 11.11 6.30
C LEU A 624 49.70 10.54 7.39
N SER A 625 50.32 9.37 7.17
CA SER A 625 51.27 8.77 8.10
C SER A 625 52.47 9.69 8.34
N ALA A 626 53.06 10.15 7.26
CA ALA A 626 54.21 11.05 7.34
C ALA A 626 53.88 12.39 8.03
N ALA A 627 52.73 12.99 7.72
CA ALA A 627 52.29 14.23 8.39
C ALA A 627 52.07 14.03 9.89
N ALA A 628 51.46 12.88 10.29
CA ALA A 628 51.26 12.55 11.70
C ALA A 628 52.59 12.32 12.43
N ARG A 629 53.54 11.55 11.83
CA ARG A 629 54.88 11.33 12.39
C ARG A 629 55.64 12.62 12.53
N ALA A 630 55.63 13.49 11.55
CA ALA A 630 56.28 14.78 11.61
C ALA A 630 55.76 15.63 12.78
N ARG A 631 54.45 15.62 13.03
CA ARG A 631 53.86 16.31 14.19
C ARG A 631 54.26 15.70 15.54
N LEU A 632 54.54 14.40 15.57
CA LEU A 632 55.04 13.70 16.76
C LEU A 632 56.57 13.83 16.95
N GLY A 633 57.27 14.50 16.03
CA GLY A 633 58.70 14.70 16.08
C GLY A 633 59.53 13.57 15.41
N ASP A 634 58.86 12.53 14.85
CA ASP A 634 59.53 11.42 14.16
C ASP A 634 59.73 11.76 12.66
N THR A 635 60.48 12.81 12.42
CA THR A 635 60.73 13.35 11.08
C THR A 635 61.57 12.41 10.21
N ALA A 636 62.51 11.69 10.80
CA ALA A 636 63.36 10.76 10.07
C ALA A 636 62.56 9.63 9.43
N GLN A 637 61.64 9.02 10.20
CA GLN A 637 60.77 7.97 9.70
C GLN A 637 59.78 8.53 8.64
N ALA A 638 59.21 9.72 8.87
CA ALA A 638 58.30 10.37 7.92
C ALA A 638 58.98 10.59 6.55
N VAL A 639 60.21 11.13 6.56
CA VAL A 639 61.00 11.35 5.34
C VAL A 639 61.30 10.02 4.61
N THR A 640 61.67 8.99 5.38
CA THR A 640 61.94 7.66 4.83
C THR A 640 60.73 7.03 4.13
N GLU A 641 59.55 7.11 4.78
CA GLU A 641 58.29 6.59 4.22
C GLU A 641 57.92 7.33 2.92
N LEU A 642 58.03 8.65 2.88
CA LEU A 642 57.73 9.44 1.67
C LEU A 642 58.71 9.15 0.54
N ALA A 643 60.00 9.04 0.86
CA ALA A 643 61.05 8.70 -0.11
C ALA A 643 60.85 7.31 -0.74
N ALA A 644 60.39 6.33 0.05
CA ALA A 644 60.16 4.98 -0.42
C ALA A 644 59.06 4.91 -1.49
N LEU A 645 58.02 5.76 -1.46
CA LEU A 645 56.99 5.81 -2.45
C LEU A 645 57.41 6.62 -3.69
N GLY A 646 58.10 7.71 -3.51
CA GLY A 646 58.78 8.49 -4.55
C GLY A 646 57.83 9.05 -5.64
N THR A 647 56.63 9.46 -5.27
CA THR A 647 55.70 10.20 -6.18
C THR A 647 55.95 11.72 -6.03
N ALA A 648 55.52 12.49 -7.02
CA ALA A 648 55.62 13.95 -6.94
C ALA A 648 54.95 14.52 -5.66
N ALA A 649 53.77 13.99 -5.27
CA ALA A 649 53.08 14.43 -4.07
C ALA A 649 53.88 14.11 -2.78
N THR A 650 54.51 12.94 -2.70
CA THR A 650 55.34 12.55 -1.55
C THR A 650 56.65 13.31 -1.51
N ASP A 651 57.25 13.65 -2.65
CA ASP A 651 58.47 14.50 -2.69
C ASP A 651 58.16 15.90 -2.19
N LEU A 652 57.02 16.48 -2.59
CA LEU A 652 56.58 17.78 -2.11
C LEU A 652 56.30 17.80 -0.61
N ALA A 653 55.68 16.74 -0.06
CA ALA A 653 55.42 16.57 1.35
C ALA A 653 56.75 16.39 2.15
N ARG A 654 57.68 15.59 1.59
CA ARG A 654 59.03 15.40 2.13
C ARG A 654 59.77 16.74 2.26
N ALA A 655 59.76 17.52 1.17
CA ALA A 655 60.35 18.85 1.18
C ALA A 655 59.74 19.75 2.26
N ALA A 656 58.43 19.76 2.41
CA ALA A 656 57.74 20.56 3.42
C ALA A 656 58.12 20.17 4.85
N ILE A 657 58.27 18.89 5.15
CA ILE A 657 58.71 18.40 6.47
C ILE A 657 60.19 18.82 6.73
N LEU A 658 61.04 18.68 5.74
CA LEU A 658 62.47 19.03 5.87
C LEU A 658 62.67 20.54 6.00
N GLU A 659 61.90 21.33 5.27
CA GLU A 659 61.89 22.81 5.45
C GLU A 659 61.47 23.20 6.88
N GLN A 660 60.48 22.53 7.49
CA GLN A 660 60.03 22.83 8.85
C GLN A 660 61.15 22.58 9.89
N VAL A 661 61.93 21.53 9.73
CA VAL A 661 63.03 21.22 10.60
C VAL A 661 64.36 21.89 10.19
N LYS A 662 64.31 22.72 9.13
CA LYS A 662 65.43 23.48 8.56
C LYS A 662 66.60 22.62 8.04
N ASP A 663 66.24 21.36 7.63
CA ASP A 663 67.16 20.57 6.84
C ASP A 663 67.09 20.98 5.36
N TRP A 664 67.78 22.07 5.06
CA TRP A 664 67.73 22.70 3.75
C TRP A 664 68.34 21.84 2.64
N HIS A 665 69.35 21.05 2.98
CA HIS A 665 69.99 20.16 2.01
C HIS A 665 69.06 19.01 1.63
N GLY A 666 68.40 18.39 2.62
CA GLY A 666 67.35 17.40 2.39
C GLY A 666 66.16 17.95 1.62
N ALA A 667 65.70 19.18 1.96
CA ALA A 667 64.60 19.84 1.29
C ALA A 667 64.91 20.15 -0.17
N GLU A 668 66.10 20.59 -0.46
CA GLU A 668 66.62 20.80 -1.82
C GLU A 668 66.53 19.56 -2.67
N HIS A 669 67.08 18.44 -2.18
CA HIS A 669 67.00 17.16 -2.89
C HIS A 669 65.55 16.68 -3.13
N ALA A 670 64.66 16.88 -2.14
CA ALA A 670 63.25 16.52 -2.29
C ALA A 670 62.56 17.38 -3.35
N LEU A 671 62.88 18.67 -3.40
CA LEU A 671 62.34 19.59 -4.42
C LEU A 671 62.92 19.30 -5.81
N ALA A 672 64.18 18.89 -5.90
CA ALA A 672 64.81 18.43 -7.13
C ALA A 672 64.07 17.22 -7.71
N ASP A 673 63.78 16.23 -6.87
CA ASP A 673 63.01 15.03 -7.28
C ASP A 673 61.61 15.42 -7.74
N TYR A 674 60.91 16.31 -7.06
CA TYR A 674 59.62 16.84 -7.48
C TYR A 674 59.71 17.53 -8.82
N VAL A 675 60.64 18.48 -8.99
CA VAL A 675 60.79 19.25 -10.22
C VAL A 675 61.09 18.35 -11.42
N GLY A 676 61.93 17.34 -11.24
CA GLY A 676 62.22 16.36 -12.27
C GLY A 676 61.02 15.53 -12.74
N LYS A 677 60.01 15.37 -11.88
CA LYS A 677 58.79 14.60 -12.17
C LYS A 677 57.59 15.45 -12.64
N ALA A 678 57.43 16.63 -12.05
CA ALA A 678 56.20 17.41 -12.18
C ALA A 678 56.35 18.68 -13.02
N VAL A 679 57.56 19.21 -13.16
CA VAL A 679 57.80 20.43 -13.94
C VAL A 679 58.16 20.06 -15.37
N PRO A 680 57.36 20.47 -16.39
CA PRO A 680 57.70 20.23 -17.80
C PRO A 680 59.05 20.86 -18.14
N PRO A 681 59.90 20.21 -18.97
CA PRO A 681 61.22 20.77 -19.30
C PRO A 681 61.18 22.02 -20.21
N THR A 682 60.04 22.26 -20.87
CA THR A 682 59.82 23.40 -21.74
C THR A 682 58.40 23.95 -21.60
N GLY A 683 58.20 25.20 -22.02
CA GLY A 683 56.85 25.83 -22.00
C GLY A 683 56.67 26.83 -20.85
N ALA A 684 55.51 27.44 -20.78
CA ALA A 684 55.16 28.43 -19.78
C ALA A 684 54.89 27.75 -18.44
N LEU A 685 55.29 28.40 -17.36
CA LEU A 685 55.09 27.95 -15.97
C LEU A 685 53.82 28.59 -15.39
N ASP A 686 52.89 27.79 -14.91
CA ASP A 686 51.77 28.31 -14.11
C ASP A 686 52.21 28.81 -12.76
N GLN A 687 51.35 29.52 -12.06
CA GLN A 687 51.68 30.14 -10.76
C GLN A 687 52.06 29.10 -9.67
N ALA A 688 51.47 27.87 -9.73
CA ALA A 688 51.81 26.82 -8.79
C ALA A 688 53.23 26.32 -8.97
N LEU A 689 53.65 26.08 -10.24
CA LEU A 689 54.99 25.67 -10.59
C LEU A 689 56.04 26.79 -10.32
N GLN A 690 55.69 28.04 -10.57
CA GLN A 690 56.55 29.19 -10.20
C GLN A 690 56.81 29.19 -8.71
N ARG A 691 55.79 28.96 -7.86
CA ARG A 691 55.95 28.91 -6.41
C ARG A 691 56.89 27.76 -5.98
N ILE A 692 56.76 26.61 -6.62
CA ILE A 692 57.63 25.44 -6.32
C ILE A 692 59.08 25.74 -6.73
N LEU A 693 59.33 26.35 -7.87
CA LEU A 693 60.71 26.71 -8.27
C LEU A 693 61.29 27.76 -7.35
N VAL A 694 60.52 28.70 -6.83
CA VAL A 694 60.96 29.64 -5.79
C VAL A 694 61.31 28.91 -4.49
N ARG A 695 60.50 27.94 -4.05
CA ARG A 695 60.83 27.09 -2.88
C ARG A 695 62.13 26.33 -3.12
N TYR A 696 62.31 25.74 -4.28
CA TYR A 696 63.51 24.99 -4.63
C TYR A 696 64.76 25.93 -4.61
N ALA A 697 64.66 27.10 -5.25
CA ALA A 697 65.74 28.09 -5.18
C ALA A 697 66.02 28.55 -3.73
N THR A 698 64.96 28.69 -2.91
CA THR A 698 65.13 29.05 -1.51
C THR A 698 65.89 27.96 -0.70
N ALA A 699 65.48 26.69 -0.91
CA ALA A 699 66.15 25.56 -0.25
C ALA A 699 67.61 25.46 -0.67
N ALA A 700 67.92 25.58 -1.96
CA ALA A 700 69.27 25.59 -2.46
C ALA A 700 70.12 26.78 -1.92
N ALA A 701 69.51 27.96 -1.85
CA ALA A 701 70.19 29.14 -1.28
C ALA A 701 70.47 28.95 0.22
N GLN A 702 69.53 28.36 0.96
CA GLN A 702 69.73 28.08 2.40
C GLN A 702 70.75 26.94 2.66
N ALA A 703 70.81 25.97 1.74
CA ALA A 703 71.80 24.89 1.74
C ALA A 703 73.17 25.33 1.29
N GLY A 704 73.27 26.50 0.64
CA GLY A 704 74.57 27.01 0.14
C GLY A 704 75.00 26.30 -1.19
N ASP A 705 74.08 25.72 -1.93
CA ASP A 705 74.33 25.02 -3.21
C ASP A 705 74.33 25.98 -4.42
N ASP A 706 75.48 26.62 -4.67
CA ASP A 706 75.68 27.52 -5.78
C ASP A 706 75.54 26.79 -7.17
N ALA A 707 75.78 25.49 -7.20
CA ALA A 707 75.70 24.73 -8.42
C ALA A 707 74.21 24.59 -8.88
N THR A 708 73.33 24.19 -7.94
CA THR A 708 71.88 24.11 -8.15
C THR A 708 71.26 25.46 -8.48
N LEU A 709 71.66 26.53 -7.79
CA LEU A 709 71.23 27.89 -8.10
C LEU A 709 71.63 28.32 -9.54
N THR A 710 72.84 27.98 -9.98
CA THR A 710 73.32 28.23 -11.34
C THR A 710 72.53 27.43 -12.36
N LEU A 711 72.23 26.15 -12.05
CA LEU A 711 71.37 25.31 -12.93
C LEU A 711 69.98 25.94 -13.09
N LEU A 712 69.31 26.23 -11.98
CA LEU A 712 67.96 26.82 -11.99
C LEU A 712 67.93 28.14 -12.78
N ARG A 713 68.92 28.98 -12.60
CA ARG A 713 69.02 30.25 -13.33
C ARG A 713 69.09 30.01 -14.85
N THR A 714 69.83 29.01 -15.29
CA THR A 714 70.05 28.75 -16.72
C THR A 714 68.89 27.99 -17.38
N SER A 715 68.30 27.02 -16.64
CA SER A 715 67.21 26.18 -17.15
C SER A 715 65.83 26.88 -17.07
N ASP A 716 65.50 27.40 -15.92
CA ASP A 716 64.15 27.87 -15.60
C ASP A 716 64.04 29.43 -15.56
N GLY A 717 65.15 30.12 -15.40
CA GLY A 717 65.17 31.59 -15.40
C GLY A 717 64.53 32.23 -16.60
N PRO A 718 64.79 31.80 -17.86
CA PRO A 718 64.12 32.31 -19.04
C PRO A 718 62.60 32.05 -19.09
N ARG A 719 62.11 31.05 -18.37
CA ARG A 719 60.72 30.62 -18.33
C ARG A 719 59.92 31.30 -17.21
N MET A 720 60.61 31.92 -16.24
CA MET A 720 59.95 32.62 -15.14
C MET A 720 59.42 33.98 -15.61
N PRO A 721 58.09 34.18 -15.58
CA PRO A 721 57.51 35.44 -16.02
C PRO A 721 57.88 36.60 -15.09
N SER A 722 57.67 37.83 -15.54
CA SER A 722 57.77 39.04 -14.71
C SER A 722 56.65 39.01 -13.64
N GLY A 723 56.98 39.41 -12.41
CA GLY A 723 56.08 39.44 -11.27
C GLY A 723 56.75 38.90 -9.96
N ALA A 724 56.04 38.91 -8.86
CA ALA A 724 56.59 38.64 -7.54
C ALA A 724 57.35 37.33 -7.44
N PHE A 725 56.85 36.22 -7.97
CA PHE A 725 57.56 34.93 -7.95
C PHE A 725 58.77 34.91 -8.89
N GLY A 726 58.66 35.52 -10.08
CA GLY A 726 59.79 35.63 -10.97
C GLY A 726 60.88 36.55 -10.45
N ASP A 727 60.51 37.60 -9.76
CA ASP A 727 61.46 38.52 -9.14
C ASP A 727 62.18 37.87 -7.94
N MET A 728 61.46 37.16 -7.11
CA MET A 728 61.99 36.35 -6.02
C MET A 728 63.00 35.31 -6.55
N PHE A 729 62.58 34.56 -7.59
CA PHE A 729 63.43 33.55 -8.19
C PHE A 729 64.72 34.12 -8.73
N ARG A 730 64.62 35.26 -9.49
CA ARG A 730 65.81 35.96 -10.00
C ARG A 730 66.75 36.45 -8.92
N LEU A 731 66.22 36.94 -7.80
CA LEU A 731 66.96 37.36 -6.66
C LEU A 731 67.73 36.19 -6.00
N LEU A 732 67.04 35.06 -5.74
CA LEU A 732 67.63 33.87 -5.10
C LEU A 732 68.71 33.20 -5.97
N THR A 733 68.50 33.20 -7.29
CA THR A 733 69.43 32.59 -8.27
C THR A 733 70.47 33.55 -8.83
N ALA A 734 70.55 34.79 -8.28
CA ALA A 734 71.50 35.79 -8.75
C ALA A 734 72.96 35.33 -8.65
N ALA A 735 73.73 35.60 -9.65
CA ALA A 735 75.16 35.26 -9.56
C ALA A 735 75.87 36.11 -8.52
N PRO A 736 76.73 35.52 -7.78
CA PRO A 736 77.51 36.29 -6.78
C PRO A 736 78.29 37.46 -7.40
N VAL A 737 78.38 38.57 -6.67
CA VAL A 737 79.11 39.75 -7.09
C VAL A 737 80.64 39.44 -6.94
N ARG A 738 81.28 39.31 -8.08
CA ARG A 738 82.75 38.96 -8.07
C ARG A 738 83.61 40.07 -8.65
N ALA A 739 83.07 41.03 -9.39
CA ALA A 739 83.81 42.12 -10.00
C ALA A 739 83.00 43.42 -9.96
N SER A 740 83.70 44.56 -10.07
CA SER A 740 83.05 45.87 -10.14
C SER A 740 82.08 46.06 -11.31
N ALA A 741 82.21 45.26 -12.34
CA ALA A 741 81.27 45.21 -13.41
C ALA A 741 79.85 44.64 -13.05
N ASP A 742 79.79 43.93 -11.88
CA ASP A 742 78.52 43.34 -11.39
C ASP A 742 77.71 44.38 -10.56
N LEU A 743 78.31 45.50 -10.14
CA LEU A 743 77.71 46.50 -9.24
C LEU A 743 76.39 47.08 -9.77
N PRO A 744 76.18 47.38 -11.10
CA PRO A 744 74.90 47.87 -11.61
C PRO A 744 73.80 46.80 -11.55
N ARG A 745 74.15 45.53 -11.65
CA ARG A 745 73.23 44.41 -11.45
C ARG A 745 72.88 44.29 -9.99
N ALA A 746 73.81 44.24 -9.08
CA ALA A 746 73.61 44.19 -7.64
C ALA A 746 72.71 45.33 -7.11
N ALA A 747 72.93 46.56 -7.62
CA ALA A 747 72.07 47.69 -7.26
C ALA A 747 70.59 47.48 -7.65
N ARG A 748 70.34 46.91 -8.84
CA ARG A 748 68.95 46.53 -9.26
C ARG A 748 68.36 45.44 -8.39
N GLU A 749 69.17 44.42 -8.01
CA GLU A 749 68.75 43.33 -7.13
C GLU A 749 68.41 43.84 -5.73
N VAL A 750 69.15 44.80 -5.17
CA VAL A 750 68.84 45.45 -3.90
C VAL A 750 67.54 46.25 -3.98
N THR A 751 67.26 46.92 -5.07
CA THR A 751 65.99 47.62 -5.27
C THR A 751 64.84 46.63 -5.31
N LEU A 752 65.00 45.58 -6.09
CA LEU A 752 64.03 44.50 -6.22
C LEU A 752 63.74 43.84 -4.87
N ALA A 753 64.79 43.57 -4.05
CA ALA A 753 64.67 42.99 -2.72
C ALA A 753 63.84 43.88 -1.76
N ARG A 754 63.92 45.20 -1.88
CA ARG A 754 63.16 46.17 -1.08
C ARG A 754 61.68 46.20 -1.42
N ASP A 755 61.32 46.00 -2.68
CA ASP A 755 59.93 46.05 -3.15
C ASP A 755 59.22 44.70 -3.06
N LEU A 756 59.96 43.61 -3.03
CA LEU A 756 59.47 42.24 -2.99
C LEU A 756 58.50 41.92 -1.83
N PRO A 757 58.70 42.34 -0.57
CA PRO A 757 57.75 42.07 0.51
C PRO A 757 56.34 42.60 0.21
N LYS A 758 56.21 43.80 -0.37
CA LYS A 758 54.91 44.37 -0.73
C LYS A 758 54.23 43.59 -1.84
N ALA A 759 54.98 43.12 -2.83
CA ALA A 759 54.48 42.31 -3.90
C ALA A 759 54.01 40.91 -3.45
N LEU A 760 54.71 40.32 -2.50
CA LEU A 760 54.36 39.03 -1.87
C LEU A 760 53.12 39.14 -0.95
N ASP A 761 53.01 40.25 -0.20
CA ASP A 761 51.81 40.49 0.64
C ASP A 761 50.53 40.64 -0.23
N ALA A 762 50.64 41.20 -1.41
CA ALA A 762 49.53 41.29 -2.36
C ALA A 762 49.09 39.92 -2.95
N LEU A 763 49.93 38.91 -2.86
CA LEU A 763 49.66 37.52 -3.32
C LEU A 763 49.13 36.61 -2.23
N LYS A 764 49.07 37.05 -0.95
CA LYS A 764 48.38 36.29 0.11
C LYS A 764 46.89 36.23 -0.24
N PRO A 765 46.27 35.03 -0.15
CA PRO A 765 44.83 34.96 -0.27
C PRO A 765 44.19 35.87 0.79
N PRO A 766 43.05 36.53 0.50
CA PRO A 766 42.35 37.33 1.49
C PRO A 766 42.07 36.46 2.72
N THR A 767 42.60 36.91 3.86
CA THR A 767 42.27 36.32 5.18
C THR A 767 40.82 36.67 5.48
N GLY A 768 39.93 35.82 5.16
CA GLY A 768 38.52 35.98 5.40
C GLY A 768 37.77 34.83 4.74
N THR A 769 37.28 33.96 5.43
CA THR A 769 36.31 33.78 6.49
C THR A 769 36.29 32.31 6.91
N PRO A 770 35.85 32.01 8.15
CA PRO A 770 36.06 30.73 8.77
C PRO A 770 35.29 29.60 8.07
#